data_94310082592abdee75e1f2a04beeb509
#
_entry.id   94310082592abdee75e1f2a04beeb509
#
_cell.length_a   1.000
_cell.length_b   1.000
_cell.length_c   1.000
_cell.angle_alpha   90.00
_cell.angle_beta   90.00
_cell.angle_gamma   90.00
#
_symmetry.space_group_name_H-M   'P 1'
#
loop_
_entity.id
_entity.type
_entity.pdbx_description
1 polymer ?
#
loop_
_entity_poly.entity_id
_entity_poly.type
_entity_poly.pdbx_seq_one_letter_code
_entity_poly.pdbx_strand_id
1 'polypeptide(L)'
;MQRNSSSSGRAAGADIAPILAAGRTCWRIARAARVAFLVDGDDYFAAVRAAIVSAQHSIFILGWDIDSRMLLCPHGAPDGYPEPLGEFLDAVVTQRHGLEARVLAWDFAMLYAFEREWLPAYQFDWKTHRRLSFHLDNQHPLGGCHHQKIVVVDDTLALLGGFDLTRCRWDTSQHAAGDPLRQDASGHPYGAFHDVGAMLDGDCAHALGDLSRERWRRATGHSVAPSPTVTRATAWPADVPVDVADVDVAIARTEPAFRGSPGVTEVRALHIDAIASARQTIFAENQYFTSRTIADAFAACIGSDDAPEIALVMPASQSGWLESSTMGVLRARLHQRLRAADPRARYKLYCPTLPWLADGEQCLNVHSKLMIVDDEFVTLGSANLSERSLSLDTECNIAIEARGDARLRAAIAALRARLLAEHLGCEPAQVARAIIAEDSLHGAITALAARGGRRLSAFDPPLDPTVDALTPDHDVLDPEKALDPDVIVADLMPADAPRARLRRRMSMLVAALCALAALALAWRLTPLAHLVDFDSLASYASGFARSPFAPLLVILAYVVAGLLVVPLTLMIGVSAAAFGPLQGGAYAMAGALLSAAVTYAIGRRLGQGLLRKFAGRRLNRLSQRLGRRGLLAMVIVRLLPIAPYSIVNVVAGASQIGWRDFMLGTAIGLTPGIFGISLFVDRALTAIRHPGPLTFSVLAVIVALLVAGGWMIRRQLGEPRNDDDGRSNHRRRADDGTRIADATRNAGATRSDDATRNAHATRSEDSARAAAHAD
;
A
#
# COMPACT_ATOMS: atom_id res chain seq x y z
N MET A 1 -7.57 -43.95 -53.41
CA MET A 1 -6.96 -42.64 -53.19
C MET A 1 -6.84 -42.42 -51.67
N GLN A 2 -5.72 -42.83 -51.11
CA GLN A 2 -5.38 -42.69 -49.72
C GLN A 2 -4.85 -41.26 -49.48
N ARG A 3 -5.49 -40.51 -48.57
CA ARG A 3 -4.95 -39.25 -48.09
C ARG A 3 -4.01 -39.54 -46.94
N ASN A 4 -2.73 -39.30 -47.15
CA ASN A 4 -1.71 -39.25 -46.10
C ASN A 4 -1.96 -38.02 -45.20
N SER A 5 -2.33 -38.25 -43.95
CA SER A 5 -2.25 -37.29 -42.88
C SER A 5 -0.84 -37.30 -42.31
N SER A 6 -0.02 -36.38 -42.76
CA SER A 6 1.27 -36.08 -42.09
C SER A 6 1.01 -35.28 -40.84
N SER A 7 0.92 -35.94 -39.70
CA SER A 7 1.07 -35.33 -38.39
C SER A 7 2.54 -34.91 -38.24
N SER A 8 2.80 -33.62 -38.38
CA SER A 8 4.07 -33.03 -37.98
C SER A 8 4.17 -33.09 -36.45
N GLY A 9 4.83 -34.13 -35.95
CA GLY A 9 5.27 -34.20 -34.57
C GLY A 9 6.16 -33.02 -34.28
N ARG A 10 5.65 -32.08 -33.50
CA ARG A 10 6.43 -30.97 -32.92
C ARG A 10 7.45 -31.60 -31.96
N ALA A 11 8.72 -31.34 -32.18
CA ALA A 11 9.83 -31.86 -31.39
C ALA A 11 9.60 -31.54 -29.90
N ALA A 12 9.40 -32.58 -29.11
CA ALA A 12 9.52 -32.54 -27.65
C ALA A 12 11.01 -32.29 -27.31
N GLY A 13 11.32 -31.20 -26.61
CA GLY A 13 12.63 -30.98 -26.02
C GLY A 13 13.37 -29.73 -26.52
N ALA A 14 12.74 -28.55 -26.55
CA ALA A 14 13.52 -27.35 -26.30
C ALA A 14 13.76 -27.27 -24.79
N ASP A 15 14.99 -27.44 -24.32
CA ASP A 15 15.39 -27.15 -22.93
C ASP A 15 15.01 -25.72 -22.62
N ILE A 16 13.87 -25.53 -21.91
CA ILE A 16 13.46 -24.23 -21.41
C ILE A 16 14.49 -23.86 -20.34
N ALA A 17 15.17 -22.74 -20.51
CA ALA A 17 16.12 -22.27 -19.50
C ALA A 17 15.41 -22.15 -18.16
N PRO A 18 16.03 -22.61 -17.06
CA PRO A 18 15.41 -22.58 -15.74
C PRO A 18 15.07 -21.15 -15.32
N ILE A 19 13.86 -20.95 -14.81
CA ILE A 19 13.40 -19.66 -14.25
C ILE A 19 14.25 -19.33 -13.02
N LEU A 20 14.49 -20.32 -12.15
CA LEU A 20 15.23 -20.15 -10.92
C LEU A 20 16.73 -20.10 -11.18
N ALA A 21 17.34 -18.93 -11.01
CA ALA A 21 18.76 -18.67 -11.20
C ALA A 21 19.30 -17.82 -10.05
N ALA A 22 20.12 -18.42 -9.17
CA ALA A 22 20.72 -17.73 -8.04
C ALA A 22 21.59 -16.54 -8.52
N GLY A 23 21.46 -15.39 -7.84
CA GLY A 23 22.13 -14.13 -8.20
C GLY A 23 21.43 -13.33 -9.30
N ARG A 24 20.32 -13.82 -9.88
CA ARG A 24 19.51 -13.12 -10.89
C ARG A 24 18.02 -13.08 -10.53
N THR A 25 17.34 -14.24 -10.52
CA THR A 25 15.91 -14.36 -10.18
C THR A 25 15.66 -14.73 -8.73
N CYS A 26 16.68 -15.11 -8.01
CA CYS A 26 16.62 -15.37 -6.57
C CYS A 26 18.00 -15.16 -5.92
N TRP A 27 17.98 -14.97 -4.62
CA TRP A 27 19.18 -14.88 -3.80
C TRP A 27 19.84 -16.25 -3.59
N ARG A 28 19.02 -17.22 -3.16
CA ARG A 28 19.44 -18.60 -2.88
C ARG A 28 18.38 -19.58 -3.36
N ILE A 29 18.81 -20.78 -3.70
CA ILE A 29 17.97 -21.96 -3.83
C ILE A 29 18.40 -22.87 -2.67
N ALA A 30 17.45 -23.23 -1.82
CA ALA A 30 17.70 -24.02 -0.62
C ALA A 30 16.70 -25.16 -0.51
N ARG A 31 17.11 -26.29 0.12
CA ARG A 31 16.25 -27.45 0.28
C ARG A 31 15.26 -27.22 1.40
N ALA A 32 13.98 -27.44 1.14
CA ALA A 32 12.95 -27.61 2.14
C ALA A 32 12.58 -29.09 2.25
N ALA A 33 12.59 -29.65 3.46
CA ALA A 33 12.10 -31.01 3.67
C ALA A 33 10.57 -31.05 3.56
N ARG A 34 9.90 -29.99 3.99
CA ARG A 34 8.44 -29.84 3.95
C ARG A 34 8.06 -28.40 3.61
N VAL A 35 7.01 -28.26 2.80
CA VAL A 35 6.35 -26.99 2.50
C VAL A 35 4.84 -27.19 2.65
N ALA A 36 4.18 -26.26 3.34
CA ALA A 36 2.73 -26.13 3.40
C ALA A 36 2.31 -24.75 2.87
N PHE A 37 1.27 -24.70 2.05
CA PHE A 37 0.62 -23.49 1.63
C PHE A 37 -0.55 -23.19 2.57
N LEU A 38 -0.49 -22.08 3.28
CA LEU A 38 -1.45 -21.67 4.29
C LEU A 38 -2.38 -20.63 3.68
N VAL A 39 -3.64 -20.99 3.55
CA VAL A 39 -4.66 -20.12 2.95
C VAL A 39 -5.52 -19.55 4.07
N ASP A 40 -5.66 -18.24 4.05
CA ASP A 40 -6.34 -17.42 5.04
C ASP A 40 -5.72 -17.37 6.45
N GLY A 41 -6.23 -16.41 7.21
CA GLY A 41 -5.65 -16.07 8.51
C GLY A 41 -5.79 -17.16 9.55
N ASP A 42 -6.86 -17.95 9.51
CA ASP A 42 -7.09 -19.03 10.47
C ASP A 42 -5.98 -20.08 10.41
N ASP A 43 -5.70 -20.59 9.21
CA ASP A 43 -4.61 -21.57 8.99
C ASP A 43 -3.24 -20.97 9.29
N TYR A 44 -3.00 -19.74 8.78
CA TYR A 44 -1.69 -19.10 8.89
C TYR A 44 -1.33 -18.75 10.34
N PHE A 45 -2.23 -18.10 11.08
CA PHE A 45 -1.94 -17.65 12.43
C PHE A 45 -1.94 -18.79 13.43
N ALA A 46 -2.74 -19.85 13.21
CA ALA A 46 -2.65 -21.09 14.01
C ALA A 46 -1.28 -21.74 13.82
N ALA A 47 -0.77 -21.83 12.59
CA ALA A 47 0.57 -22.35 12.31
C ALA A 47 1.68 -21.48 12.92
N VAL A 48 1.59 -20.15 12.84
CA VAL A 48 2.50 -19.20 13.52
C VAL A 48 2.52 -19.45 15.03
N ARG A 49 1.33 -19.54 15.66
CA ARG A 49 1.22 -19.78 17.11
C ARG A 49 1.86 -21.12 17.49
N ALA A 50 1.53 -22.19 16.80
CA ALA A 50 2.09 -23.52 17.05
C ALA A 50 3.62 -23.55 16.87
N ALA A 51 4.15 -22.87 15.83
CA ALA A 51 5.59 -22.74 15.62
C ALA A 51 6.27 -22.00 16.80
N ILE A 52 5.72 -20.88 17.24
CA ILE A 52 6.25 -20.11 18.37
C ILE A 52 6.17 -20.91 19.67
N VAL A 53 5.09 -21.66 19.91
CA VAL A 53 4.97 -22.56 21.06
C VAL A 53 6.05 -23.65 21.04
N SER A 54 6.57 -24.06 19.90
CA SER A 54 7.63 -25.07 19.79
C SER A 54 9.06 -24.51 19.95
N ALA A 55 9.25 -23.17 19.89
CA ALA A 55 10.54 -22.48 19.93
C ALA A 55 11.40 -22.84 21.15
N GLN A 56 12.71 -23.05 20.98
CA GLN A 56 13.66 -23.36 22.05
C GLN A 56 14.74 -22.29 22.24
N HIS A 57 15.18 -21.63 21.15
CA HIS A 57 16.36 -20.74 21.17
C HIS A 57 16.06 -19.35 20.65
N SER A 58 15.39 -19.23 19.49
CA SER A 58 15.19 -17.93 18.87
C SER A 58 13.86 -17.83 18.12
N ILE A 59 13.26 -16.66 18.20
CA ILE A 59 12.13 -16.25 17.39
C ILE A 59 12.50 -14.94 16.72
N PHE A 60 12.36 -14.85 15.38
CA PHE A 60 12.40 -13.60 14.63
C PHE A 60 11.02 -13.35 14.01
N ILE A 61 10.52 -12.13 14.17
CA ILE A 61 9.29 -11.66 13.55
C ILE A 61 9.62 -10.36 12.82
N LEU A 62 9.52 -10.39 11.49
CA LEU A 62 9.67 -9.23 10.62
C LEU A 62 8.32 -8.89 10.01
N GLY A 63 7.91 -7.62 10.06
CA GLY A 63 6.63 -7.19 9.50
C GLY A 63 6.66 -5.74 9.02
N TRP A 64 5.67 -5.39 8.23
CA TRP A 64 5.37 -4.01 7.90
C TRP A 64 4.66 -3.33 9.07
N ASP A 65 3.74 -4.05 9.72
CA ASP A 65 3.03 -3.64 10.93
C ASP A 65 2.82 -4.83 11.87
N ILE A 66 2.99 -4.61 13.18
CA ILE A 66 2.81 -5.64 14.21
C ILE A 66 2.03 -5.02 15.37
N ASP A 67 0.88 -5.60 15.71
CA ASP A 67 0.00 -5.15 16.81
C ASP A 67 0.05 -6.13 17.97
N SER A 68 0.48 -5.68 19.16
CA SER A 68 0.62 -6.52 20.36
C SER A 68 -0.69 -7.11 20.85
N ARG A 69 -1.81 -6.51 20.47
CA ARG A 69 -3.16 -6.89 20.90
C ARG A 69 -3.83 -7.87 19.93
N MET A 70 -3.19 -8.16 18.79
CA MET A 70 -3.72 -9.10 17.82
C MET A 70 -3.95 -10.48 18.45
N LEU A 71 -5.09 -11.09 18.16
CA LEU A 71 -5.39 -12.48 18.50
C LEU A 71 -5.01 -13.37 17.33
N LEU A 72 -4.04 -14.29 17.52
CA LEU A 72 -3.66 -15.23 16.47
C LEU A 72 -4.75 -16.29 16.25
N CYS A 73 -5.41 -16.74 17.34
CA CYS A 73 -6.50 -17.70 17.32
C CYS A 73 -7.71 -17.11 18.05
N PRO A 74 -8.56 -16.29 17.38
CA PRO A 74 -9.72 -15.66 18.07
C PRO A 74 -10.72 -16.63 18.68
N HIS A 75 -10.74 -17.89 18.21
CA HIS A 75 -11.56 -18.97 18.77
C HIS A 75 -10.92 -19.64 20.00
N GLY A 76 -9.75 -19.18 20.43
CA GLY A 76 -8.97 -19.73 21.54
C GLY A 76 -8.04 -20.85 21.10
N ALA A 77 -6.88 -20.96 21.75
CA ALA A 77 -5.90 -22.01 21.51
C ALA A 77 -5.76 -22.94 22.74
N PRO A 78 -5.61 -24.27 22.56
CA PRO A 78 -5.56 -25.23 23.65
C PRO A 78 -4.17 -25.30 24.35
N ASP A 79 -3.27 -24.35 24.10
CA ASP A 79 -1.88 -24.37 24.57
C ASP A 79 -1.65 -23.75 25.95
N GLY A 80 -2.67 -23.09 26.51
CA GLY A 80 -2.64 -22.47 27.85
C GLY A 80 -1.89 -21.14 27.93
N TYR A 81 -1.42 -20.58 26.81
CA TYR A 81 -0.80 -19.25 26.76
C TYR A 81 -1.86 -18.15 26.53
N PRO A 82 -1.55 -16.89 26.88
CA PRO A 82 -2.42 -15.76 26.57
C PRO A 82 -2.76 -15.65 25.08
N GLU A 83 -3.93 -15.07 24.75
CA GLU A 83 -4.34 -14.89 23.35
C GLU A 83 -3.71 -13.66 22.66
N PRO A 84 -3.59 -12.48 23.33
CA PRO A 84 -2.96 -11.32 22.69
C PRO A 84 -1.48 -11.55 22.38
N LEU A 85 -1.04 -11.25 21.17
CA LEU A 85 0.30 -11.53 20.65
C LEU A 85 1.43 -11.07 21.58
N GLY A 86 1.34 -9.86 22.14
CA GLY A 86 2.38 -9.33 23.04
C GLY A 86 2.48 -10.14 24.34
N GLU A 87 1.36 -10.46 24.96
CA GLU A 87 1.29 -11.26 26.18
C GLU A 87 1.69 -12.73 25.93
N PHE A 88 1.29 -13.24 24.77
CA PHE A 88 1.68 -14.57 24.32
C PHE A 88 3.21 -14.72 24.18
N LEU A 89 3.85 -13.80 23.45
CA LEU A 89 5.31 -13.81 23.26
C LEU A 89 6.04 -13.64 24.60
N ASP A 90 5.57 -12.74 25.47
CA ASP A 90 6.13 -12.53 26.78
C ASP A 90 6.06 -13.81 27.65
N ALA A 91 4.91 -14.46 27.67
CA ALA A 91 4.71 -15.70 28.41
C ALA A 91 5.61 -16.84 27.91
N VAL A 92 5.71 -17.03 26.58
CA VAL A 92 6.59 -18.07 25.97
C VAL A 92 8.05 -17.83 26.31
N VAL A 93 8.52 -16.57 26.16
CA VAL A 93 9.92 -16.19 26.47
C VAL A 93 10.21 -16.29 27.97
N THR A 94 9.25 -15.96 28.83
CA THR A 94 9.41 -16.06 30.28
C THR A 94 9.53 -17.49 30.75
N GLN A 95 8.71 -18.39 30.24
CA GLN A 95 8.71 -19.80 30.63
C GLN A 95 9.94 -20.58 30.14
N ARG A 96 10.57 -20.15 29.05
CA ARG A 96 11.70 -20.86 28.43
C ARG A 96 13.02 -20.16 28.64
N HIS A 97 13.84 -20.69 29.54
CA HIS A 97 15.19 -20.19 29.79
C HIS A 97 16.04 -20.31 28.52
N GLY A 98 16.62 -19.20 28.08
CA GLY A 98 17.48 -19.16 26.89
C GLY A 98 16.78 -18.80 25.58
N LEU A 99 15.46 -18.83 25.50
CA LEU A 99 14.71 -18.37 24.34
C LEU A 99 14.76 -16.83 24.25
N GLU A 100 15.09 -16.33 23.07
CA GLU A 100 15.08 -14.89 22.75
C GLU A 100 14.16 -14.61 21.58
N ALA A 101 13.27 -13.63 21.71
CA ALA A 101 12.39 -13.19 20.64
C ALA A 101 12.77 -11.78 20.17
N ARG A 102 12.80 -11.58 18.86
CA ARG A 102 13.15 -10.31 18.20
C ARG A 102 12.08 -9.94 17.21
N VAL A 103 11.48 -8.79 17.43
CA VAL A 103 10.39 -8.22 16.62
C VAL A 103 10.92 -6.98 15.92
N LEU A 104 10.86 -6.98 14.59
CA LEU A 104 11.34 -5.90 13.74
C LEU A 104 10.20 -5.41 12.84
N ALA A 105 9.76 -4.18 13.04
CA ALA A 105 8.72 -3.55 12.25
C ALA A 105 9.27 -2.33 11.50
N TRP A 106 8.66 -1.95 10.39
CA TRP A 106 8.98 -0.72 9.68
C TRP A 106 8.65 0.52 10.54
N ASP A 107 9.51 1.56 10.49
CA ASP A 107 9.39 2.76 11.31
C ASP A 107 8.27 3.74 10.89
N PHE A 108 7.49 3.38 9.92
CA PHE A 108 6.31 4.01 9.31
C PHE A 108 6.35 5.51 9.00
N ALA A 109 5.72 5.90 7.89
CA ALA A 109 5.39 7.28 7.61
C ALA A 109 4.23 7.75 8.51
N MET A 110 4.25 9.02 8.96
CA MET A 110 3.22 9.65 9.80
C MET A 110 1.78 9.50 9.26
N LEU A 111 1.61 9.19 7.99
CA LEU A 111 0.31 8.94 7.33
C LEU A 111 -0.47 7.77 7.95
N TYR A 112 0.24 6.76 8.47
CA TYR A 112 -0.36 5.54 9.06
C TYR A 112 -0.40 5.56 10.60
N ALA A 113 0.01 6.67 11.24
CA ALA A 113 0.11 6.77 12.70
C ALA A 113 -1.23 6.56 13.43
N PHE A 114 -2.36 6.85 12.78
CA PHE A 114 -3.69 6.66 13.36
C PHE A 114 -4.26 5.25 13.13
N GLU A 115 -3.65 4.47 12.23
CA GLU A 115 -4.08 3.12 11.90
C GLU A 115 -3.32 2.05 12.70
N ARG A 116 -2.23 2.42 13.38
CA ARG A 116 -1.32 1.51 14.10
C ARG A 116 -1.48 1.60 15.60
N GLU A 117 -0.94 0.59 16.28
CA GLU A 117 -0.84 0.60 17.75
C GLU A 117 0.01 1.77 18.24
N TRP A 118 -0.47 2.45 19.30
CA TRP A 118 0.26 3.53 19.94
C TRP A 118 1.36 2.97 20.84
N LEU A 119 2.62 3.42 20.64
CA LEU A 119 3.79 3.01 21.40
C LEU A 119 4.07 1.50 21.40
N PRO A 120 4.23 0.86 20.23
CA PRO A 120 4.51 -0.58 20.15
C PRO A 120 5.79 -0.96 20.91
N ALA A 121 6.83 -0.11 20.93
CA ALA A 121 8.03 -0.33 21.72
C ALA A 121 7.75 -0.44 23.23
N TYR A 122 6.76 0.28 23.76
CA TYR A 122 6.38 0.14 25.17
C TYR A 122 5.71 -1.22 25.43
N GLN A 123 4.88 -1.69 24.52
CA GLN A 123 4.13 -2.95 24.67
C GLN A 123 5.01 -4.18 24.48
N PHE A 124 5.97 -4.13 23.54
CA PHE A 124 6.81 -5.28 23.19
C PHE A 124 8.22 -5.27 23.83
N ASP A 125 8.69 -4.15 24.41
CA ASP A 125 10.06 -4.07 24.93
C ASP A 125 10.10 -3.62 26.39
N TRP A 126 9.46 -2.51 26.74
CA TRP A 126 9.54 -1.94 28.09
C TRP A 126 8.66 -2.66 29.12
N LYS A 127 7.55 -3.25 28.69
CA LYS A 127 6.58 -3.91 29.56
C LYS A 127 6.86 -5.41 29.71
N THR A 128 7.62 -6.00 28.78
CA THR A 128 7.82 -7.44 28.62
C THR A 128 9.17 -7.91 29.17
N HIS A 129 9.40 -9.21 29.13
CA HIS A 129 10.65 -9.80 29.55
C HIS A 129 11.83 -9.31 28.69
N ARG A 130 13.00 -9.02 29.31
CA ARG A 130 14.22 -8.49 28.64
C ARG A 130 14.74 -9.27 27.44
N ARG A 131 14.29 -10.50 27.23
CA ARG A 131 14.64 -11.35 26.08
C ARG A 131 13.63 -11.25 24.92
N LEU A 132 12.58 -10.46 25.08
CA LEU A 132 11.70 -10.02 24.00
C LEU A 132 12.12 -8.58 23.64
N SER A 133 12.68 -8.42 22.45
CA SER A 133 13.17 -7.13 21.96
C SER A 133 12.38 -6.67 20.76
N PHE A 134 11.91 -5.43 20.76
CA PHE A 134 11.22 -4.79 19.66
C PHE A 134 12.05 -3.63 19.10
N HIS A 135 12.12 -3.54 17.76
CA HIS A 135 12.82 -2.44 17.11
C HIS A 135 12.06 -1.95 15.88
N LEU A 136 12.08 -0.64 15.64
CA LEU A 136 11.57 -0.01 14.42
C LEU A 136 12.72 0.16 13.42
N ASP A 137 12.59 -0.43 12.23
CA ASP A 137 13.63 -0.40 11.20
C ASP A 137 13.49 0.83 10.29
N ASN A 138 14.44 1.75 10.42
CA ASN A 138 14.56 2.97 9.62
C ASN A 138 15.63 2.87 8.52
N GLN A 139 16.15 1.66 8.24
CA GLN A 139 17.20 1.47 7.26
C GLN A 139 16.64 1.33 5.83
N HIS A 140 15.89 2.32 5.41
CA HIS A 140 15.32 2.43 4.06
C HIS A 140 15.46 3.86 3.53
N PRO A 141 15.43 4.07 2.20
CA PRO A 141 15.46 5.40 1.61
C PRO A 141 14.11 6.11 1.78
N LEU A 142 14.10 7.42 1.59
CA LEU A 142 12.88 8.21 1.65
C LEU A 142 11.86 7.73 0.61
N GLY A 143 10.64 7.45 1.07
CA GLY A 143 9.55 6.92 0.24
C GLY A 143 9.52 5.40 0.13
N GLY A 144 10.57 4.67 0.56
CA GLY A 144 10.56 3.21 0.65
C GLY A 144 9.99 2.70 1.97
N CYS A 145 9.61 1.44 2.01
CA CYS A 145 9.17 0.76 3.23
C CYS A 145 9.80 -0.63 3.37
N HIS A 146 9.76 -1.16 4.59
CA HIS A 146 10.05 -2.56 4.84
C HIS A 146 8.75 -3.35 4.78
N HIS A 147 8.60 -4.18 3.75
CA HIS A 147 7.34 -4.88 3.49
C HIS A 147 7.46 -6.41 3.58
N GLN A 148 8.63 -6.94 3.92
CA GLN A 148 8.82 -8.37 4.22
C GLN A 148 8.01 -8.79 5.43
N LYS A 149 7.36 -9.96 5.35
CA LYS A 149 6.60 -10.59 6.45
C LYS A 149 7.15 -12.00 6.63
N ILE A 150 7.94 -12.17 7.68
CA ILE A 150 8.69 -13.40 7.92
C ILE A 150 8.68 -13.72 9.42
N VAL A 151 8.36 -14.96 9.76
CA VAL A 151 8.54 -15.51 11.10
C VAL A 151 9.51 -16.67 10.99
N VAL A 152 10.59 -16.65 11.78
CA VAL A 152 11.57 -17.73 11.83
C VAL A 152 11.71 -18.23 13.27
N VAL A 153 11.65 -19.54 13.45
CA VAL A 153 11.78 -20.20 14.73
C VAL A 153 12.99 -21.15 14.69
N ASP A 154 13.95 -20.90 15.59
CA ASP A 154 15.16 -21.74 15.79
C ASP A 154 15.98 -21.99 14.52
N ASP A 155 15.85 -21.18 13.48
CA ASP A 155 16.42 -21.39 12.14
C ASP A 155 16.03 -22.72 11.47
N THR A 156 15.03 -23.40 11.99
CA THR A 156 14.58 -24.72 11.52
C THR A 156 13.17 -24.71 10.93
N LEU A 157 12.36 -23.71 11.26
CA LEU A 157 11.03 -23.53 10.77
C LEU A 157 10.82 -22.04 10.40
N ALA A 158 10.25 -21.78 9.25
CA ALA A 158 9.96 -20.41 8.80
C ALA A 158 8.56 -20.32 8.18
N LEU A 159 7.92 -19.18 8.39
CA LEU A 159 6.66 -18.80 7.76
C LEU A 159 6.84 -17.45 7.06
N LEU A 160 6.27 -17.30 5.88
CA LEU A 160 6.26 -16.04 5.12
C LEU A 160 5.02 -15.95 4.23
N GLY A 161 4.73 -14.75 3.73
CA GLY A 161 3.58 -14.54 2.84
C GLY A 161 3.13 -13.09 2.80
N GLY A 162 1.84 -12.87 2.56
CA GLY A 162 1.22 -11.55 2.60
C GLY A 162 0.83 -11.08 4.00
N PHE A 163 0.79 -11.96 4.99
CA PHE A 163 0.28 -11.70 6.33
C PHE A 163 1.24 -10.91 7.23
N ASP A 164 0.80 -9.74 7.69
CA ASP A 164 1.36 -9.10 8.87
C ASP A 164 0.70 -9.61 10.15
N LEU A 165 1.43 -9.64 11.25
CA LEU A 165 0.87 -9.95 12.58
C LEU A 165 0.19 -8.70 13.17
N THR A 166 -0.85 -8.22 12.51
CA THR A 166 -1.58 -7.00 12.86
C THR A 166 -3.09 -7.17 12.74
N ARG A 167 -3.84 -6.17 13.17
CA ARG A 167 -5.30 -6.17 13.16
C ARG A 167 -5.91 -6.38 11.77
N CYS A 168 -7.13 -6.89 11.74
CA CYS A 168 -7.94 -7.06 10.52
C CYS A 168 -7.31 -7.95 9.46
N ARG A 169 -6.61 -9.03 9.89
CA ARG A 169 -5.96 -9.99 8.98
C ARG A 169 -6.46 -11.43 9.15
N TRP A 170 -7.15 -11.72 10.26
CA TRP A 170 -7.71 -13.04 10.49
C TRP A 170 -9.05 -13.20 9.77
N ASP A 171 -9.23 -14.29 9.08
CA ASP A 171 -10.49 -14.77 8.51
C ASP A 171 -10.36 -16.27 8.25
N THR A 172 -11.47 -16.93 7.98
CA THR A 172 -11.53 -18.32 7.54
C THR A 172 -11.86 -18.39 6.06
N SER A 173 -11.52 -19.49 5.37
CA SER A 173 -11.89 -19.72 3.95
C SER A 173 -13.40 -19.75 3.70
N GLN A 174 -14.20 -19.77 4.78
CA GLN A 174 -15.65 -19.64 4.68
C GLN A 174 -16.10 -18.19 4.46
N HIS A 175 -15.33 -17.19 4.82
CA HIS A 175 -15.67 -15.78 4.72
C HIS A 175 -17.12 -15.50 5.11
N ALA A 176 -17.56 -16.07 6.25
CA ALA A 176 -18.97 -16.03 6.65
C ALA A 176 -19.48 -14.61 6.83
N ALA A 177 -20.75 -14.36 6.50
CA ALA A 177 -21.37 -13.06 6.73
C ALA A 177 -21.38 -12.73 8.22
N GLY A 178 -20.89 -11.53 8.61
CA GLY A 178 -20.96 -11.05 9.99
C GLY A 178 -20.29 -11.97 11.00
N ASP A 179 -19.21 -12.66 10.63
CA ASP A 179 -18.48 -13.54 11.54
C ASP A 179 -18.11 -12.79 12.82
N PRO A 180 -18.56 -13.25 14.00
CA PRO A 180 -18.32 -12.55 15.27
C PRO A 180 -16.85 -12.55 15.70
N LEU A 181 -16.01 -13.43 15.13
CA LEU A 181 -14.58 -13.50 15.41
C LEU A 181 -13.77 -12.50 14.60
N ARG A 182 -14.32 -11.97 13.49
CA ARG A 182 -13.68 -10.90 12.71
C ARG A 182 -13.86 -9.54 13.38
N GLN A 183 -13.13 -9.34 14.46
CA GLN A 183 -13.11 -8.09 15.22
C GLN A 183 -11.66 -7.65 15.45
N ASP A 184 -11.42 -6.33 15.38
CA ASP A 184 -10.14 -5.77 15.79
C ASP A 184 -9.97 -5.84 17.32
N ALA A 185 -8.79 -5.48 17.80
CA ALA A 185 -8.48 -5.48 19.24
C ALA A 185 -9.37 -4.53 20.08
N SER A 186 -10.15 -3.66 19.44
CA SER A 186 -11.12 -2.75 20.07
C SER A 186 -12.55 -3.28 19.99
N GLY A 187 -12.76 -4.47 19.43
CA GLY A 187 -14.06 -5.09 19.24
C GLY A 187 -14.86 -4.57 18.03
N HIS A 188 -14.22 -3.83 17.11
CA HIS A 188 -14.88 -3.36 15.90
C HIS A 188 -14.84 -4.44 14.82
N PRO A 189 -15.97 -4.80 14.20
CA PRO A 189 -16.00 -5.76 13.11
C PRO A 189 -15.33 -5.20 11.85
N TYR A 190 -14.72 -6.08 11.06
CA TYR A 190 -14.13 -5.76 9.76
C TYR A 190 -14.62 -6.73 8.67
N GLY A 191 -14.39 -6.35 7.40
CA GLY A 191 -14.80 -7.11 6.23
C GLY A 191 -14.02 -8.41 6.02
N ALA A 192 -14.51 -9.27 5.14
CA ALA A 192 -13.84 -10.52 4.76
C ALA A 192 -12.45 -10.25 4.16
N PHE A 193 -11.48 -11.11 4.50
CA PHE A 193 -10.06 -10.93 4.19
C PHE A 193 -9.47 -12.24 3.70
N HIS A 194 -8.78 -12.19 2.55
CA HIS A 194 -8.11 -13.34 1.95
C HIS A 194 -6.62 -13.05 1.73
N ASP A 195 -5.77 -13.97 2.16
CA ASP A 195 -4.33 -13.91 1.93
C ASP A 195 -3.71 -15.32 1.91
N VAL A 196 -2.49 -15.44 1.39
CA VAL A 196 -1.78 -16.71 1.27
C VAL A 196 -0.38 -16.59 1.85
N GLY A 197 0.00 -17.57 2.66
CA GLY A 197 1.34 -17.74 3.18
C GLY A 197 1.88 -19.13 2.93
N ALA A 198 3.12 -19.37 3.34
CA ALA A 198 3.73 -20.69 3.36
C ALA A 198 4.49 -20.91 4.67
N MET A 199 4.50 -22.17 5.11
CA MET A 199 5.39 -22.68 6.15
C MET A 199 6.36 -23.67 5.53
N LEU A 200 7.62 -23.58 5.91
CA LEU A 200 8.69 -24.43 5.38
C LEU A 200 9.78 -24.68 6.43
N ASP A 201 10.51 -25.75 6.25
CA ASP A 201 11.61 -26.15 7.14
C ASP A 201 12.92 -26.43 6.36
N GLY A 202 13.90 -27.00 7.03
CA GLY A 202 15.19 -27.38 6.46
C GLY A 202 16.11 -26.19 6.15
N ASP A 203 16.95 -26.34 5.11
CA ASP A 203 17.95 -25.32 4.73
C ASP A 203 17.30 -24.01 4.32
N CYS A 204 16.06 -24.06 3.82
CA CYS A 204 15.31 -22.89 3.43
C CYS A 204 14.93 -22.04 4.65
N ALA A 205 14.50 -22.65 5.76
CA ALA A 205 14.24 -21.94 7.01
C ALA A 205 15.52 -21.31 7.58
N HIS A 206 16.65 -22.02 7.51
CA HIS A 206 17.95 -21.48 7.91
C HIS A 206 18.34 -20.25 7.06
N ALA A 207 18.14 -20.29 5.74
CA ALA A 207 18.41 -19.16 4.85
C ALA A 207 17.53 -17.93 5.18
N LEU A 208 16.24 -18.13 5.52
CA LEU A 208 15.36 -17.07 5.99
C LEU A 208 15.79 -16.53 7.37
N GLY A 209 16.36 -17.38 8.22
CA GLY A 209 17.03 -16.97 9.46
C GLY A 209 18.24 -16.07 9.20
N ASP A 210 19.09 -16.40 8.20
CA ASP A 210 20.20 -15.54 7.78
C ASP A 210 19.71 -14.16 7.33
N LEU A 211 18.64 -14.12 6.52
CA LEU A 211 18.01 -12.89 6.08
C LEU A 211 17.50 -12.06 7.26
N SER A 212 16.83 -12.70 8.21
CA SER A 212 16.27 -12.04 9.40
C SER A 212 17.36 -11.47 10.31
N ARG A 213 18.46 -12.20 10.52
CA ARG A 213 19.63 -11.74 11.27
C ARG A 213 20.33 -10.56 10.61
N GLU A 214 20.47 -10.59 9.28
CA GLU A 214 21.07 -9.48 8.54
C GLU A 214 20.21 -8.23 8.62
N ARG A 215 18.87 -8.36 8.51
CA ARG A 215 17.93 -7.24 8.70
C ARG A 215 18.05 -6.69 10.12
N TRP A 216 18.06 -7.54 11.14
CA TRP A 216 18.24 -7.13 12.54
C TRP A 216 19.56 -6.41 12.75
N ARG A 217 20.67 -6.94 12.20
CA ARG A 217 21.99 -6.31 12.28
C ARG A 217 22.03 -4.93 11.65
N ARG A 218 21.41 -4.76 10.49
CA ARG A 218 21.31 -3.44 9.81
C ARG A 218 20.51 -2.45 10.62
N ALA A 219 19.39 -2.86 11.19
CA ALA A 219 18.49 -2.01 11.96
C ALA A 219 19.07 -1.58 13.31
N THR A 220 19.71 -2.52 14.02
CA THR A 220 20.14 -2.31 15.41
C THR A 220 21.66 -2.12 15.61
N GLY A 221 22.47 -2.52 14.63
CA GLY A 221 23.92 -2.59 14.75
C GLY A 221 24.42 -3.85 15.50
N HIS A 222 23.52 -4.70 16.03
CA HIS A 222 23.88 -5.88 16.81
C HIS A 222 23.77 -7.15 15.97
N SER A 223 24.85 -7.92 15.91
CA SER A 223 24.86 -9.23 15.27
C SER A 223 24.29 -10.30 16.21
N VAL A 224 23.50 -11.20 15.66
CA VAL A 224 22.93 -12.36 16.35
C VAL A 224 23.52 -13.62 15.74
N ALA A 225 24.01 -14.52 16.58
CA ALA A 225 24.51 -15.82 16.12
C ALA A 225 23.34 -16.70 15.61
N PRO A 226 23.57 -17.59 14.64
CA PRO A 226 22.61 -18.63 14.29
C PRO A 226 22.23 -19.46 15.51
N SER A 227 21.01 -19.98 15.50
CA SER A 227 20.57 -20.91 16.55
C SER A 227 21.49 -22.14 16.56
N PRO A 228 21.80 -22.71 17.74
CA PRO A 228 22.58 -23.95 17.82
C PRO A 228 21.93 -25.02 16.95
N THR A 229 22.72 -25.81 16.24
CA THR A 229 22.20 -26.93 15.47
C THR A 229 21.46 -27.87 16.44
N VAL A 230 20.14 -27.78 16.39
CA VAL A 230 19.28 -28.54 17.31
C VAL A 230 19.29 -29.99 16.82
N THR A 231 19.75 -30.90 17.64
CA THR A 231 19.69 -32.37 17.39
C THR A 231 18.23 -32.87 17.29
N ARG A 232 17.27 -32.05 17.71
CA ARG A 232 15.85 -32.22 17.46
C ARG A 232 15.38 -31.01 16.65
N ALA A 233 15.10 -31.24 15.37
CA ALA A 233 14.41 -30.23 14.54
C ALA A 233 13.13 -29.75 15.25
N THR A 234 12.87 -28.45 15.24
CA THR A 234 11.59 -27.88 15.69
C THR A 234 10.46 -28.69 15.07
N ALA A 235 9.58 -29.20 15.91
CA ALA A 235 8.56 -30.12 15.44
C ALA A 235 7.63 -29.37 14.48
N TRP A 236 7.45 -29.93 13.30
CA TRP A 236 6.40 -29.48 12.39
C TRP A 236 5.05 -29.61 13.09
N PRO A 237 4.20 -28.55 13.14
CA PRO A 237 2.90 -28.64 13.78
C PRO A 237 2.06 -29.77 13.20
N ALA A 238 1.49 -30.60 14.06
CA ALA A 238 0.80 -31.83 13.66
C ALA A 238 -0.42 -31.57 12.77
N ASP A 239 -1.08 -30.43 13.00
CA ASP A 239 -2.31 -30.02 12.32
C ASP A 239 -2.05 -29.32 10.98
N VAL A 240 -0.79 -29.05 10.61
CA VAL A 240 -0.44 -28.42 9.33
C VAL A 240 -0.11 -29.51 8.30
N PRO A 241 -0.93 -29.66 7.26
CA PRO A 241 -0.68 -30.64 6.20
C PRO A 241 0.58 -30.25 5.40
N VAL A 242 1.29 -31.27 4.90
CA VAL A 242 2.44 -31.06 4.01
C VAL A 242 1.95 -31.15 2.56
N ASP A 243 1.99 -30.02 1.83
CA ASP A 243 1.61 -30.00 0.42
C ASP A 243 2.73 -30.50 -0.49
N VAL A 244 3.98 -30.18 -0.14
CA VAL A 244 5.18 -30.57 -0.90
C VAL A 244 6.27 -31.02 0.08
N ALA A 245 6.86 -32.16 -0.20
CA ALA A 245 8.01 -32.65 0.57
C ALA A 245 9.25 -32.74 -0.31
N ASP A 246 10.41 -32.52 0.29
CA ASP A 246 11.71 -32.67 -0.32
C ASP A 246 11.86 -31.92 -1.65
N VAL A 247 11.88 -30.60 -1.57
CA VAL A 247 11.84 -29.68 -2.74
C VAL A 247 12.87 -28.57 -2.62
N ASP A 248 13.44 -28.17 -3.76
CA ASP A 248 14.26 -26.96 -3.85
C ASP A 248 13.37 -25.74 -3.93
N VAL A 249 13.57 -24.80 -3.00
CA VAL A 249 12.83 -23.53 -2.88
C VAL A 249 13.78 -22.38 -3.13
N ALA A 250 13.45 -21.51 -4.07
CA ALA A 250 14.17 -20.28 -4.29
C ALA A 250 13.64 -19.17 -3.36
N ILE A 251 14.55 -18.35 -2.83
CA ILE A 251 14.24 -17.15 -2.05
C ILE A 251 14.63 -15.93 -2.89
N ALA A 252 13.67 -15.13 -3.30
CA ALA A 252 13.85 -13.91 -4.10
C ALA A 252 13.57 -12.67 -3.26
N ARG A 253 14.38 -11.62 -3.45
CA ARG A 253 14.28 -10.39 -2.66
C ARG A 253 14.10 -9.17 -3.56
N THR A 254 13.49 -8.15 -3.00
CA THR A 254 13.67 -6.76 -3.43
C THR A 254 14.30 -5.98 -2.28
N GLU A 255 15.34 -5.23 -2.56
CA GLU A 255 15.93 -4.26 -1.63
C GLU A 255 16.30 -2.99 -2.41
N PRO A 256 15.99 -1.80 -1.89
CA PRO A 256 16.37 -0.56 -2.55
C PRO A 256 17.88 -0.33 -2.47
N ALA A 257 18.45 0.39 -3.45
CA ALA A 257 19.79 0.93 -3.31
C ALA A 257 19.79 1.98 -2.18
N PHE A 258 20.61 1.77 -1.14
CA PHE A 258 20.64 2.65 0.01
C PHE A 258 21.98 2.61 0.74
N ARG A 259 22.52 3.78 1.12
CA ARG A 259 23.76 3.94 1.90
C ARG A 259 24.94 3.11 1.38
N GLY A 260 25.10 3.06 0.08
CA GLY A 260 26.20 2.32 -0.58
C GLY A 260 25.93 0.84 -0.84
N SER A 261 24.80 0.29 -0.36
CA SER A 261 24.33 -1.03 -0.78
C SER A 261 23.70 -0.91 -2.17
N PRO A 262 24.03 -1.80 -3.12
CA PRO A 262 23.34 -1.85 -4.41
C PRO A 262 21.91 -2.32 -4.22
N GLY A 263 21.00 -1.89 -5.12
CA GLY A 263 19.64 -2.41 -5.14
C GLY A 263 19.60 -3.88 -5.53
N VAL A 264 18.59 -4.60 -5.03
CA VAL A 264 18.30 -6.00 -5.35
C VAL A 264 16.92 -6.06 -6.01
N THR A 265 16.82 -6.65 -7.20
CA THR A 265 15.59 -6.73 -8.00
C THR A 265 15.31 -8.17 -8.45
N GLU A 266 15.61 -9.14 -7.57
CA GLU A 266 15.43 -10.58 -7.84
C GLU A 266 13.95 -10.91 -8.07
N VAL A 267 13.04 -10.33 -7.28
CA VAL A 267 11.58 -10.50 -7.45
C VAL A 267 11.11 -10.00 -8.81
N ARG A 268 11.61 -8.84 -9.29
CA ARG A 268 11.30 -8.31 -10.61
C ARG A 268 11.71 -9.28 -11.71
N ALA A 269 12.96 -9.75 -11.66
CA ALA A 269 13.49 -10.70 -12.64
C ALA A 269 12.71 -12.03 -12.61
N LEU A 270 12.38 -12.52 -11.43
CA LEU A 270 11.60 -13.74 -11.23
C LEU A 270 10.24 -13.66 -11.91
N HIS A 271 9.48 -12.57 -11.68
CA HIS A 271 8.17 -12.40 -12.29
C HIS A 271 8.24 -12.25 -13.82
N ILE A 272 9.21 -11.50 -14.35
CA ILE A 272 9.38 -11.32 -15.79
C ILE A 272 9.68 -12.66 -16.46
N ASP A 273 10.61 -13.45 -15.92
CA ASP A 273 10.98 -14.74 -16.48
C ASP A 273 9.83 -15.76 -16.38
N ALA A 274 9.11 -15.78 -15.26
CA ALA A 274 7.95 -16.63 -15.07
C ALA A 274 6.85 -16.30 -16.08
N ILE A 275 6.51 -15.02 -16.29
CA ILE A 275 5.54 -14.58 -17.28
C ILE A 275 5.99 -14.96 -18.70
N ALA A 276 7.27 -14.75 -19.02
CA ALA A 276 7.82 -15.08 -20.35
C ALA A 276 7.83 -16.59 -20.64
N SER A 277 7.85 -17.43 -19.61
CA SER A 277 7.83 -18.89 -19.73
C SER A 277 6.43 -19.47 -19.99
N ALA A 278 5.37 -18.70 -19.73
CA ALA A 278 3.99 -19.14 -19.80
C ALA A 278 3.58 -19.66 -21.20
N ARG A 279 2.88 -20.80 -21.22
CA ARG A 279 2.41 -21.46 -22.45
C ARG A 279 0.90 -21.65 -22.48
N GLN A 280 0.27 -21.90 -21.35
CA GLN A 280 -1.14 -22.22 -21.25
C GLN A 280 -1.89 -21.23 -20.34
N THR A 281 -1.43 -21.05 -19.11
CA THR A 281 -2.16 -20.26 -18.11
C THR A 281 -1.23 -19.50 -17.18
N ILE A 282 -1.64 -18.28 -16.82
CA ILE A 282 -1.14 -17.55 -15.67
C ILE A 282 -2.32 -17.30 -14.74
N PHE A 283 -2.29 -17.88 -13.55
CA PHE A 283 -3.20 -17.54 -12.46
C PHE A 283 -2.45 -16.70 -11.42
N ALA A 284 -2.94 -15.53 -11.10
CA ALA A 284 -2.32 -14.68 -10.10
C ALA A 284 -3.36 -14.04 -9.19
N GLU A 285 -3.04 -13.97 -7.91
CA GLU A 285 -3.77 -13.18 -6.92
C GLU A 285 -2.87 -12.08 -6.41
N ASN A 286 -3.37 -10.85 -6.41
CA ASN A 286 -2.58 -9.73 -5.92
C ASN A 286 -3.43 -8.58 -5.40
N GLN A 287 -2.94 -7.93 -4.35
CA GLN A 287 -3.57 -6.73 -3.78
C GLN A 287 -3.50 -5.53 -4.73
N TYR A 288 -2.34 -5.33 -5.40
CA TYR A 288 -2.09 -4.22 -6.31
C TYR A 288 -1.63 -4.71 -7.68
N PHE A 289 -2.08 -4.02 -8.73
CA PHE A 289 -1.55 -4.17 -10.08
C PHE A 289 -1.33 -2.78 -10.66
N THR A 290 -0.15 -2.25 -10.41
CA THR A 290 0.26 -0.90 -10.82
C THR A 290 1.62 -0.89 -11.52
N SER A 291 2.33 -2.01 -11.63
CA SER A 291 3.61 -2.10 -12.31
C SER A 291 3.44 -2.07 -13.84
N ARG A 292 4.07 -1.07 -14.48
CA ARG A 292 4.22 -1.01 -15.94
C ARG A 292 5.08 -2.15 -16.46
N THR A 293 6.12 -2.50 -15.71
CA THR A 293 7.03 -3.60 -16.05
C THR A 293 6.28 -4.92 -16.17
N ILE A 294 5.39 -5.24 -15.22
CA ILE A 294 4.56 -6.45 -15.29
C ILE A 294 3.50 -6.34 -16.39
N ALA A 295 2.88 -5.17 -16.57
CA ALA A 295 1.92 -4.96 -17.65
C ALA A 295 2.57 -5.10 -19.03
N ASP A 296 3.81 -4.65 -19.22
CA ASP A 296 4.58 -4.83 -20.46
C ASP A 296 4.91 -6.31 -20.70
N ALA A 297 5.27 -7.07 -19.66
CA ALA A 297 5.50 -8.50 -19.76
C ALA A 297 4.21 -9.25 -20.14
N PHE A 298 3.07 -8.93 -19.52
CA PHE A 298 1.76 -9.49 -19.90
C PHE A 298 1.39 -9.12 -21.36
N ALA A 299 1.58 -7.85 -21.76
CA ALA A 299 1.28 -7.41 -23.11
C ALA A 299 2.12 -8.15 -24.17
N ALA A 300 3.40 -8.38 -23.89
CA ALA A 300 4.28 -9.16 -24.75
C ALA A 300 3.81 -10.63 -24.89
N CYS A 301 3.35 -11.21 -23.78
CA CYS A 301 2.83 -12.57 -23.73
C CYS A 301 1.51 -12.71 -24.51
N ILE A 302 0.56 -11.77 -24.33
CA ILE A 302 -0.76 -11.75 -24.97
C ILE A 302 -0.64 -11.56 -26.50
N GLY A 303 0.39 -10.86 -26.97
CA GLY A 303 0.60 -10.56 -28.39
C GLY A 303 0.98 -11.77 -29.25
N SER A 304 1.29 -12.94 -28.66
CA SER A 304 1.64 -14.15 -29.38
C SER A 304 0.41 -14.91 -29.89
N ASP A 305 0.58 -15.72 -30.96
CA ASP A 305 -0.51 -16.55 -31.47
C ASP A 305 -0.95 -17.66 -30.50
N ASP A 306 0.00 -18.20 -29.75
CA ASP A 306 -0.17 -19.20 -28.70
C ASP A 306 -0.22 -18.53 -27.31
N ALA A 307 -0.86 -17.36 -27.16
CA ALA A 307 -0.92 -16.61 -25.90
C ALA A 307 -1.60 -17.42 -24.80
N PRO A 308 -1.04 -17.46 -23.58
CA PRO A 308 -1.67 -18.10 -22.42
C PRO A 308 -2.92 -17.34 -21.97
N GLU A 309 -3.80 -18.00 -21.26
CA GLU A 309 -4.88 -17.35 -20.52
C GLU A 309 -4.33 -16.73 -19.23
N ILE A 310 -4.65 -15.46 -18.99
CA ILE A 310 -4.21 -14.72 -17.79
C ILE A 310 -5.43 -14.39 -16.95
N ALA A 311 -5.55 -15.03 -15.79
CA ALA A 311 -6.56 -14.76 -14.78
C ALA A 311 -5.91 -14.04 -13.60
N LEU A 312 -6.17 -12.74 -13.45
CA LEU A 312 -5.68 -11.92 -12.34
C LEU A 312 -6.83 -11.63 -11.37
N VAL A 313 -6.72 -12.16 -10.14
CA VAL A 313 -7.72 -12.00 -9.08
C VAL A 313 -7.29 -10.88 -8.14
N MET A 314 -8.18 -9.92 -7.91
CA MET A 314 -7.88 -8.70 -7.14
C MET A 314 -9.11 -8.19 -6.38
N PRO A 315 -8.94 -7.38 -5.32
CA PRO A 315 -10.07 -6.69 -4.71
C PRO A 315 -10.65 -5.64 -5.67
N ALA A 316 -11.96 -5.44 -5.68
CA ALA A 316 -12.62 -4.44 -6.53
C ALA A 316 -12.17 -3.02 -6.19
N SER A 317 -12.11 -2.71 -4.89
CA SER A 317 -11.64 -1.42 -4.37
C SER A 317 -10.43 -1.61 -3.47
N GLN A 318 -9.57 -0.61 -3.41
CA GLN A 318 -8.46 -0.57 -2.46
C GLN A 318 -8.94 -0.10 -1.09
N SER A 319 -8.24 -0.52 -0.03
CA SER A 319 -8.53 -0.10 1.34
C SER A 319 -8.23 1.39 1.50
N GLY A 320 -9.28 2.20 1.72
CA GLY A 320 -9.14 3.64 1.91
C GLY A 320 -9.28 4.48 0.65
N TRP A 321 -9.73 5.74 0.84
CA TRP A 321 -10.02 6.66 -0.26
C TRP A 321 -8.75 7.11 -1.02
N LEU A 322 -7.61 7.23 -0.31
CA LEU A 322 -6.35 7.67 -0.91
C LEU A 322 -5.80 6.59 -1.85
N GLU A 323 -5.77 5.35 -1.40
CA GLU A 323 -5.31 4.21 -2.21
C GLU A 323 -6.24 3.96 -3.39
N SER A 324 -7.56 4.06 -3.20
CA SER A 324 -8.53 3.96 -4.29
C SER A 324 -8.34 5.05 -5.35
N SER A 325 -8.07 6.30 -4.92
CA SER A 325 -7.89 7.45 -5.82
C SER A 325 -6.53 7.47 -6.51
N THR A 326 -5.56 6.68 -6.05
CA THR A 326 -4.21 6.61 -6.59
C THR A 326 -3.95 5.26 -7.25
N MET A 327 -3.78 4.19 -6.48
CA MET A 327 -3.49 2.83 -6.98
C MET A 327 -4.65 2.27 -7.82
N GLY A 328 -5.90 2.61 -7.48
CA GLY A 328 -7.08 2.24 -8.27
C GLY A 328 -7.07 2.83 -9.68
N VAL A 329 -6.68 4.09 -9.81
CA VAL A 329 -6.55 4.77 -11.13
C VAL A 329 -5.41 4.17 -11.94
N LEU A 330 -4.24 3.92 -11.32
CA LEU A 330 -3.11 3.29 -12.01
C LEU A 330 -3.48 1.90 -12.52
N ARG A 331 -4.18 1.10 -11.72
CA ARG A 331 -4.71 -0.21 -12.12
C ARG A 331 -5.65 -0.09 -13.32
N ALA A 332 -6.59 0.84 -13.29
CA ALA A 332 -7.55 1.04 -14.38
C ALA A 332 -6.84 1.42 -15.70
N ARG A 333 -5.81 2.30 -15.65
CA ARG A 333 -4.98 2.65 -16.81
C ARG A 333 -4.30 1.43 -17.42
N LEU A 334 -3.66 0.59 -16.59
CA LEU A 334 -2.96 -0.62 -17.06
C LEU A 334 -3.94 -1.67 -17.59
N HIS A 335 -5.06 -1.85 -16.91
CA HIS A 335 -6.13 -2.75 -17.36
C HIS A 335 -6.66 -2.37 -18.74
N GLN A 336 -7.00 -1.08 -18.98
CA GLN A 336 -7.44 -0.60 -20.28
C GLN A 336 -6.38 -0.82 -21.38
N ARG A 337 -5.10 -0.59 -21.04
CA ARG A 337 -3.98 -0.82 -21.95
C ARG A 337 -3.87 -2.31 -22.35
N LEU A 338 -3.96 -3.23 -21.38
CA LEU A 338 -3.91 -4.67 -21.67
C LEU A 338 -5.13 -5.13 -22.47
N ARG A 339 -6.33 -4.66 -22.12
CA ARG A 339 -7.55 -4.94 -22.89
C ARG A 339 -7.46 -4.48 -24.34
N ALA A 340 -6.87 -3.33 -24.59
CA ALA A 340 -6.65 -2.81 -25.93
C ALA A 340 -5.61 -3.63 -26.73
N ALA A 341 -4.66 -4.27 -26.03
CA ALA A 341 -3.64 -5.14 -26.65
C ALA A 341 -4.08 -6.59 -26.81
N ASP A 342 -5.28 -6.97 -26.32
CA ASP A 342 -5.78 -8.34 -26.24
C ASP A 342 -7.02 -8.58 -27.12
N PRO A 343 -6.89 -8.78 -28.42
CA PRO A 343 -8.03 -9.03 -29.31
C PRO A 343 -8.69 -10.39 -29.09
N ARG A 344 -8.04 -11.31 -28.38
CA ARG A 344 -8.52 -12.69 -28.16
C ARG A 344 -9.13 -12.89 -26.76
N ALA A 345 -9.22 -11.85 -25.94
CA ALA A 345 -9.73 -11.89 -24.56
C ALA A 345 -9.04 -12.95 -23.67
N ARG A 346 -7.72 -13.11 -23.85
CA ARG A 346 -6.89 -14.00 -23.06
C ARG A 346 -6.62 -13.48 -21.65
N TYR A 347 -6.58 -12.16 -21.47
CA TYR A 347 -6.42 -11.50 -20.18
C TYR A 347 -7.77 -11.13 -19.58
N LYS A 348 -8.02 -11.54 -18.35
CA LYS A 348 -9.18 -11.10 -17.56
C LYS A 348 -8.78 -10.74 -16.13
N LEU A 349 -9.32 -9.63 -15.68
CA LEU A 349 -9.28 -9.22 -14.28
C LEU A 349 -10.56 -9.72 -13.61
N TYR A 350 -10.42 -10.39 -12.48
CA TYR A 350 -11.51 -10.95 -11.69
C TYR A 350 -11.56 -10.32 -10.30
N CYS A 351 -12.77 -10.19 -9.77
CA CYS A 351 -13.03 -9.84 -8.39
C CYS A 351 -13.85 -10.94 -7.71
N PRO A 352 -13.41 -11.48 -6.55
CA PRO A 352 -14.20 -12.43 -5.79
C PRO A 352 -15.43 -11.75 -5.17
N THR A 353 -16.61 -12.24 -5.51
CA THR A 353 -17.89 -11.73 -5.00
C THR A 353 -18.52 -12.72 -4.04
N LEU A 354 -18.87 -12.25 -2.84
CA LEU A 354 -19.52 -13.04 -1.81
C LEU A 354 -21.05 -12.84 -1.87
N PRO A 355 -21.85 -13.88 -1.68
CA PRO A 355 -23.31 -13.82 -1.90
C PRO A 355 -24.06 -12.92 -0.91
N TRP A 356 -23.44 -12.57 0.20
CA TRP A 356 -24.03 -11.74 1.24
C TRP A 356 -23.61 -10.25 1.14
N LEU A 357 -22.74 -9.91 0.20
CA LEU A 357 -22.41 -8.50 -0.09
C LEU A 357 -23.45 -7.93 -1.04
N ALA A 358 -24.00 -6.76 -0.72
CA ALA A 358 -24.95 -6.07 -1.58
C ALA A 358 -24.31 -5.66 -2.91
N ASP A 359 -25.12 -5.55 -3.98
CA ASP A 359 -24.65 -5.03 -5.27
C ASP A 359 -24.04 -3.64 -5.11
N GLY A 360 -22.75 -3.51 -5.42
CA GLY A 360 -21.97 -2.28 -5.25
C GLY A 360 -21.19 -2.18 -3.93
N GLU A 361 -21.35 -3.12 -3.00
CA GLU A 361 -20.51 -3.23 -1.81
C GLU A 361 -19.21 -3.99 -2.08
N GLN A 362 -18.27 -3.86 -1.14
CA GLN A 362 -16.90 -4.32 -1.31
C GLN A 362 -16.83 -5.83 -1.55
N CYS A 363 -16.17 -6.23 -2.62
CA CYS A 363 -15.72 -7.60 -2.83
C CYS A 363 -14.78 -8.05 -1.70
N LEU A 364 -14.54 -9.36 -1.60
CA LEU A 364 -13.52 -9.93 -0.73
C LEU A 364 -12.20 -9.12 -0.85
N ASN A 365 -11.62 -8.76 0.28
CA ASN A 365 -10.35 -8.07 0.30
C ASN A 365 -9.20 -9.06 0.04
N VAL A 366 -8.82 -9.21 -1.23
CA VAL A 366 -7.70 -10.03 -1.65
C VAL A 366 -6.40 -9.30 -1.34
N HIS A 367 -5.59 -9.87 -0.45
CA HIS A 367 -4.30 -9.32 -0.04
C HIS A 367 -3.13 -10.25 -0.39
N SER A 368 -3.39 -11.43 -0.92
CA SER A 368 -2.41 -12.41 -1.40
C SER A 368 -1.49 -11.81 -2.48
N LYS A 369 -0.26 -12.32 -2.56
CA LYS A 369 0.73 -12.01 -3.58
C LYS A 369 1.31 -13.31 -4.09
N LEU A 370 0.58 -13.90 -5.05
CA LEU A 370 0.85 -15.23 -5.58
C LEU A 370 0.74 -15.23 -7.10
N MET A 371 1.59 -16.00 -7.77
CA MET A 371 1.50 -16.28 -9.20
C MET A 371 1.82 -17.75 -9.48
N ILE A 372 0.96 -18.41 -10.25
CA ILE A 372 1.12 -19.79 -10.75
C ILE A 372 1.15 -19.73 -12.27
N VAL A 373 2.14 -20.39 -12.88
CA VAL A 373 2.32 -20.46 -14.33
C VAL A 373 2.34 -21.93 -14.76
N ASP A 374 1.40 -22.31 -15.62
CA ASP A 374 1.31 -23.64 -16.28
C ASP A 374 1.37 -24.86 -15.35
N ASP A 375 1.05 -24.70 -14.07
CA ASP A 375 1.31 -25.68 -13.01
C ASP A 375 2.80 -26.14 -12.89
N GLU A 376 3.70 -25.47 -13.61
CA GLU A 376 5.14 -25.70 -13.60
C GLU A 376 5.87 -24.79 -12.61
N PHE A 377 5.28 -23.67 -12.26
CA PHE A 377 5.91 -22.66 -11.43
C PHE A 377 4.89 -22.02 -10.49
N VAL A 378 5.34 -21.80 -9.24
CA VAL A 378 4.61 -21.00 -8.26
C VAL A 378 5.55 -20.06 -7.54
N THR A 379 5.15 -18.82 -7.33
CA THR A 379 5.78 -17.88 -6.40
C THR A 379 4.73 -17.24 -5.51
N LEU A 380 5.08 -17.06 -4.24
CA LEU A 380 4.28 -16.34 -3.26
C LEU A 380 5.18 -15.62 -2.26
N GLY A 381 4.67 -14.55 -1.65
CA GLY A 381 5.43 -13.78 -0.67
C GLY A 381 4.80 -12.44 -0.35
N SER A 382 5.64 -11.43 -0.12
CA SER A 382 5.19 -10.10 0.27
C SER A 382 5.07 -9.11 -0.89
N ALA A 383 5.64 -9.40 -2.08
CA ALA A 383 5.76 -8.46 -3.18
C ALA A 383 4.47 -8.29 -3.98
N ASN A 384 3.96 -7.08 -4.02
CA ASN A 384 2.86 -6.70 -4.91
C ASN A 384 3.33 -6.57 -6.37
N LEU A 385 2.39 -6.64 -7.32
CA LEU A 385 2.63 -6.30 -8.73
C LEU A 385 2.65 -4.77 -8.92
N SER A 386 3.52 -4.10 -8.16
CA SER A 386 3.75 -2.66 -8.18
C SER A 386 5.23 -2.35 -8.40
N GLU A 387 5.56 -1.20 -9.00
CA GLU A 387 6.96 -0.82 -9.21
C GLU A 387 7.72 -0.69 -7.90
N ARG A 388 7.05 -0.22 -6.84
CA ARG A 388 7.61 -0.14 -5.49
C ARG A 388 8.09 -1.50 -4.99
N SER A 389 7.24 -2.52 -5.04
CA SER A 389 7.57 -3.88 -4.59
C SER A 389 8.65 -4.54 -5.45
N LEU A 390 8.79 -4.12 -6.71
CA LEU A 390 9.80 -4.66 -7.62
C LEU A 390 11.18 -3.98 -7.52
N SER A 391 11.29 -2.82 -6.79
CA SER A 391 12.54 -2.03 -6.83
C SER A 391 12.83 -1.16 -5.61
N LEU A 392 11.82 -0.66 -4.89
CA LEU A 392 11.96 0.35 -3.85
C LEU A 392 11.71 -0.18 -2.44
N ASP A 393 10.67 -0.99 -2.26
CA ASP A 393 10.33 -1.56 -0.95
C ASP A 393 11.16 -2.84 -0.71
N THR A 394 11.32 -3.20 0.56
CA THR A 394 12.02 -4.46 0.89
C THR A 394 11.03 -5.60 0.87
N GLU A 395 11.23 -6.58 -0.01
CA GLU A 395 10.31 -7.71 -0.21
C GLU A 395 11.02 -9.06 -0.09
N CYS A 396 10.22 -10.12 0.15
CA CYS A 396 10.69 -11.50 0.14
C CYS A 396 9.60 -12.42 -0.43
N ASN A 397 9.93 -13.12 -1.50
CA ASN A 397 9.12 -14.17 -2.09
C ASN A 397 9.86 -15.50 -2.09
N ILE A 398 9.11 -16.59 -2.00
CA ILE A 398 9.62 -17.93 -2.36
C ILE A 398 9.09 -18.34 -3.72
N ALA A 399 9.81 -19.25 -4.38
CA ALA A 399 9.35 -19.84 -5.63
C ALA A 399 9.77 -21.33 -5.72
N ILE A 400 8.89 -22.11 -6.35
CA ILE A 400 9.08 -23.52 -6.69
C ILE A 400 8.89 -23.69 -8.18
N GLU A 401 9.82 -24.39 -8.84
CA GLU A 401 9.76 -24.74 -10.26
C GLU A 401 9.75 -26.24 -10.39
N ALA A 402 8.71 -26.80 -11.04
CA ALA A 402 8.51 -28.25 -11.13
C ALA A 402 9.50 -28.93 -12.09
N ARG A 403 9.91 -28.27 -13.17
CA ARG A 403 10.85 -28.80 -14.17
C ARG A 403 10.49 -30.20 -14.67
N GLY A 404 9.20 -30.44 -14.88
CA GLY A 404 8.72 -31.74 -15.32
C GLY A 404 8.50 -32.76 -14.21
N ASP A 405 8.79 -32.47 -12.94
CA ASP A 405 8.43 -33.34 -11.80
C ASP A 405 6.90 -33.35 -11.66
N ALA A 406 6.31 -34.51 -11.98
CA ALA A 406 4.85 -34.70 -11.93
C ALA A 406 4.26 -34.51 -10.52
N ARG A 407 5.04 -34.81 -9.47
CA ARG A 407 4.63 -34.62 -8.07
C ARG A 407 4.49 -33.13 -7.76
N LEU A 408 5.46 -32.31 -8.18
CA LEU A 408 5.44 -30.86 -7.95
C LEU A 408 4.34 -30.18 -8.79
N ARG A 409 4.17 -30.61 -10.04
CA ARG A 409 3.04 -30.15 -10.88
C ARG A 409 1.70 -30.42 -10.22
N ALA A 410 1.50 -31.63 -9.72
CA ALA A 410 0.27 -32.00 -9.04
C ALA A 410 0.00 -31.14 -7.80
N ALA A 411 1.03 -30.84 -7.00
CA ALA A 411 0.93 -29.99 -5.82
C ALA A 411 0.59 -28.53 -6.20
N ILE A 412 1.23 -27.96 -7.23
CA ILE A 412 0.96 -26.61 -7.74
C ILE A 412 -0.46 -26.53 -8.30
N ALA A 413 -0.89 -27.52 -9.09
CA ALA A 413 -2.25 -27.63 -9.61
C ALA A 413 -3.30 -27.74 -8.48
N ALA A 414 -2.99 -28.48 -7.42
CA ALA A 414 -3.84 -28.61 -6.24
C ALA A 414 -4.00 -27.27 -5.48
N LEU A 415 -2.92 -26.52 -5.33
CA LEU A 415 -2.97 -25.18 -4.77
C LEU A 415 -3.86 -24.26 -5.60
N ARG A 416 -3.67 -24.19 -6.94
CA ARG A 416 -4.53 -23.40 -7.82
C ARG A 416 -5.99 -23.82 -7.71
N ALA A 417 -6.25 -25.12 -7.67
CA ALA A 417 -7.62 -25.64 -7.56
C ALA A 417 -8.25 -25.28 -6.20
N ARG A 418 -7.48 -25.29 -5.10
CA ARG A 418 -7.92 -24.88 -3.76
C ARG A 418 -8.32 -23.39 -3.73
N LEU A 419 -7.48 -22.51 -4.25
CA LEU A 419 -7.73 -21.07 -4.30
C LEU A 419 -8.96 -20.73 -5.18
N LEU A 420 -9.06 -21.31 -6.36
CA LEU A 420 -10.22 -21.14 -7.22
C LEU A 420 -11.51 -21.71 -6.60
N ALA A 421 -11.41 -22.86 -5.91
CA ALA A 421 -12.55 -23.49 -5.25
C ALA A 421 -13.11 -22.61 -4.12
N GLU A 422 -12.25 -21.98 -3.36
CA GLU A 422 -12.64 -21.01 -2.32
C GLU A 422 -13.40 -19.84 -2.90
N HIS A 423 -12.84 -19.18 -3.95
CA HIS A 423 -13.48 -18.04 -4.61
C HIS A 423 -14.80 -18.40 -5.31
N LEU A 424 -14.96 -19.65 -5.73
CA LEU A 424 -16.13 -20.13 -6.44
C LEU A 424 -17.14 -20.88 -5.54
N GLY A 425 -16.80 -21.09 -4.25
CA GLY A 425 -17.66 -21.79 -3.31
C GLY A 425 -17.92 -23.24 -3.69
N CYS A 426 -16.91 -23.96 -4.18
CA CYS A 426 -17.02 -25.34 -4.63
C CYS A 426 -15.83 -26.18 -4.14
N GLU A 427 -15.85 -27.49 -4.41
CA GLU A 427 -14.75 -28.37 -4.05
C GLU A 427 -13.59 -28.29 -5.04
N PRO A 428 -12.32 -28.36 -4.60
CA PRO A 428 -11.13 -28.32 -5.47
C PRO A 428 -11.19 -29.33 -6.62
N ALA A 429 -11.73 -30.53 -6.37
CA ALA A 429 -11.91 -31.56 -7.40
C ALA A 429 -12.91 -31.15 -8.50
N GLN A 430 -13.85 -30.25 -8.22
CA GLN A 430 -14.76 -29.71 -9.24
C GLN A 430 -14.02 -28.73 -10.15
N VAL A 431 -13.16 -27.89 -9.58
CA VAL A 431 -12.31 -26.97 -10.35
C VAL A 431 -11.38 -27.75 -11.28
N ALA A 432 -10.68 -28.74 -10.77
CA ALA A 432 -9.78 -29.57 -11.57
C ALA A 432 -10.51 -30.23 -12.75
N ARG A 433 -11.71 -30.80 -12.51
CA ARG A 433 -12.54 -31.40 -13.58
C ARG A 433 -13.04 -30.36 -14.61
N ALA A 434 -13.42 -29.16 -14.14
CA ALA A 434 -13.89 -28.08 -15.01
C ALA A 434 -12.78 -27.59 -15.94
N ILE A 435 -11.55 -27.40 -15.43
CA ILE A 435 -10.40 -27.00 -16.24
C ILE A 435 -10.13 -28.01 -17.36
N ILE A 436 -10.18 -29.30 -17.05
CA ILE A 436 -10.00 -30.38 -18.04
C ILE A 436 -11.17 -30.39 -19.07
N ALA A 437 -12.41 -30.23 -18.60
CA ALA A 437 -13.59 -30.30 -19.45
C ALA A 437 -13.72 -29.13 -20.43
N GLU A 438 -13.34 -27.93 -19.98
CA GLU A 438 -13.42 -26.68 -20.76
C GLU A 438 -12.15 -26.42 -21.58
N ASP A 439 -11.06 -27.14 -21.30
CA ASP A 439 -9.71 -26.90 -21.84
C ASP A 439 -9.32 -25.40 -21.77
N SER A 440 -9.78 -24.73 -20.71
CA SER A 440 -9.69 -23.28 -20.51
C SER A 440 -9.88 -22.93 -19.04
N LEU A 441 -8.98 -22.10 -18.50
CA LEU A 441 -9.11 -21.56 -17.16
C LEU A 441 -10.32 -20.60 -17.06
N HIS A 442 -10.48 -19.71 -18.04
CA HIS A 442 -11.61 -18.79 -18.09
C HIS A 442 -12.94 -19.50 -18.33
N GLY A 443 -12.91 -20.59 -19.13
CA GLY A 443 -14.06 -21.49 -19.35
C GLY A 443 -14.50 -22.14 -18.04
N ALA A 444 -13.57 -22.72 -17.29
CA ALA A 444 -13.82 -23.36 -16.00
C ALA A 444 -14.40 -22.39 -14.98
N ILE A 445 -13.80 -21.18 -14.84
CA ILE A 445 -14.31 -20.13 -13.95
C ILE A 445 -15.76 -19.77 -14.31
N THR A 446 -16.06 -19.61 -15.60
CA THR A 446 -17.40 -19.26 -16.08
C THR A 446 -18.42 -20.37 -15.82
N ALA A 447 -18.05 -21.62 -16.11
CA ALA A 447 -18.91 -22.79 -15.93
C ALA A 447 -19.27 -23.04 -14.45
N LEU A 448 -18.33 -22.79 -13.54
CA LEU A 448 -18.54 -22.97 -12.10
C LEU A 448 -19.30 -21.78 -11.48
N ALA A 449 -19.07 -20.55 -11.92
CA ALA A 449 -19.80 -19.37 -11.46
C ALA A 449 -21.31 -19.43 -11.76
N ALA A 450 -21.73 -20.14 -12.78
CA ALA A 450 -23.14 -20.30 -13.13
C ALA A 450 -23.97 -21.10 -12.10
N ARG A 451 -23.33 -21.76 -11.13
CA ARG A 451 -24.00 -22.64 -10.15
C ARG A 451 -24.47 -21.93 -8.87
N GLY A 452 -24.25 -20.63 -8.75
CA GLY A 452 -24.75 -19.78 -7.67
C GLY A 452 -23.87 -19.75 -6.41
N GLY A 453 -23.98 -18.69 -5.62
CA GLY A 453 -23.17 -18.49 -4.43
C GLY A 453 -21.98 -17.57 -4.67
N ARG A 454 -20.79 -17.97 -4.20
CA ARG A 454 -19.55 -17.25 -4.46
C ARG A 454 -19.18 -17.31 -5.94
N ARG A 455 -18.58 -16.26 -6.46
CA ARG A 455 -18.18 -16.20 -7.86
C ARG A 455 -16.98 -15.30 -8.08
N LEU A 456 -16.18 -15.60 -9.07
CA LEU A 456 -15.21 -14.69 -9.67
C LEU A 456 -15.91 -13.92 -10.80
N SER A 457 -16.20 -12.66 -10.54
CA SER A 457 -16.82 -11.77 -11.51
C SER A 457 -15.74 -11.09 -12.33
N ALA A 458 -15.85 -11.13 -13.68
CA ALA A 458 -15.00 -10.31 -14.52
C ALA A 458 -15.23 -8.83 -14.18
N PHE A 459 -14.14 -8.08 -14.00
CA PHE A 459 -14.17 -6.75 -13.46
C PHE A 459 -13.40 -5.78 -14.36
N ASP A 460 -14.11 -4.76 -14.84
CA ASP A 460 -13.52 -3.64 -15.57
C ASP A 460 -13.50 -2.41 -14.64
N PRO A 461 -12.36 -2.07 -14.01
CA PRO A 461 -12.28 -0.94 -13.08
C PRO A 461 -12.61 0.36 -13.81
N PRO A 462 -13.57 1.16 -13.28
CA PRO A 462 -13.96 2.41 -13.91
C PRO A 462 -12.79 3.42 -13.86
N LEU A 463 -12.58 4.13 -14.96
CA LEU A 463 -11.64 5.23 -15.05
C LEU A 463 -12.42 6.52 -15.30
N ASP A 464 -12.69 7.27 -14.22
CA ASP A 464 -13.30 8.61 -14.34
C ASP A 464 -12.31 9.57 -15.01
N PRO A 465 -12.65 10.18 -16.16
CA PRO A 465 -11.75 11.10 -16.86
C PRO A 465 -11.32 12.31 -16.03
N THR A 466 -12.16 12.74 -15.07
CA THR A 466 -11.87 13.87 -14.19
C THR A 466 -10.83 13.48 -13.15
N VAL A 467 -11.02 12.30 -12.54
CA VAL A 467 -10.08 11.74 -11.55
C VAL A 467 -8.77 11.39 -12.24
N ASP A 468 -8.82 10.77 -13.43
CA ASP A 468 -7.65 10.44 -14.24
C ASP A 468 -6.81 11.68 -14.58
N ALA A 469 -7.45 12.76 -15.00
CA ALA A 469 -6.76 14.01 -15.32
C ALA A 469 -6.12 14.70 -14.10
N LEU A 470 -6.61 14.44 -12.90
CA LEU A 470 -6.10 14.98 -11.64
C LEU A 470 -5.05 14.06 -10.98
N THR A 471 -5.07 12.78 -11.33
CA THR A 471 -4.15 11.80 -10.76
C THR A 471 -2.75 11.99 -11.31
N PRO A 472 -1.72 12.14 -10.46
CA PRO A 472 -0.33 12.30 -10.89
C PRO A 472 0.15 11.18 -11.80
N ASP A 473 1.29 11.43 -12.45
CA ASP A 473 1.95 10.43 -13.29
C ASP A 473 2.38 9.21 -12.44
N HIS A 474 2.48 8.07 -13.08
CA HIS A 474 2.82 6.78 -12.49
C HIS A 474 4.06 6.82 -11.60
N ASP A 475 5.12 7.47 -12.08
CA ASP A 475 6.41 7.57 -11.40
C ASP A 475 6.38 8.34 -10.07
N VAL A 476 5.28 9.07 -9.80
CA VAL A 476 5.06 9.79 -8.54
C VAL A 476 4.30 8.94 -7.53
N LEU A 477 3.34 8.12 -8.00
CA LEU A 477 2.46 7.34 -7.13
C LEU A 477 3.02 5.95 -6.83
N ASP A 478 3.67 5.34 -7.82
CA ASP A 478 4.31 4.03 -7.72
C ASP A 478 5.76 4.13 -8.25
N PRO A 479 6.67 4.77 -7.49
CA PRO A 479 8.02 5.07 -7.95
C PRO A 479 8.93 3.84 -7.95
N GLU A 480 9.72 3.68 -9.01
CA GLU A 480 10.81 2.70 -9.07
C GLU A 480 12.00 3.08 -8.18
N LYS A 481 12.21 4.36 -7.95
CA LYS A 481 13.40 4.88 -7.25
C LYS A 481 13.00 5.71 -6.06
N ALA A 482 13.82 5.60 -5.04
CA ALA A 482 13.71 6.46 -3.87
C ALA A 482 13.72 7.94 -4.26
N LEU A 483 12.95 8.73 -3.52
CA LEU A 483 13.07 10.17 -3.58
C LEU A 483 14.48 10.56 -3.11
N ASP A 484 15.29 11.12 -4.00
CA ASP A 484 16.62 11.59 -3.64
C ASP A 484 16.50 12.90 -2.83
N PRO A 485 16.84 12.88 -1.53
CA PRO A 485 16.77 14.08 -0.70
C PRO A 485 17.65 15.20 -1.22
N ASP A 486 18.79 14.87 -1.86
CA ASP A 486 19.73 15.88 -2.36
C ASP A 486 19.21 16.51 -3.65
N VAL A 487 18.50 15.76 -4.50
CA VAL A 487 17.78 16.29 -5.65
C VAL A 487 16.62 17.17 -5.19
N ILE A 488 15.84 16.71 -4.20
CA ILE A 488 14.77 17.51 -3.61
C ILE A 488 15.35 18.78 -2.96
N VAL A 489 16.44 18.67 -2.20
CA VAL A 489 17.10 19.81 -1.54
C VAL A 489 17.80 20.71 -2.57
N ALA A 490 18.47 20.15 -3.59
CA ALA A 490 19.11 20.92 -4.65
C ALA A 490 18.09 21.67 -5.52
N ASP A 491 16.94 21.04 -5.78
CA ASP A 491 15.83 21.67 -6.46
C ASP A 491 15.06 22.67 -5.59
N LEU A 492 15.12 22.51 -4.27
CA LEU A 492 14.52 23.39 -3.28
C LEU A 492 15.42 24.59 -2.91
N MET A 493 16.72 24.52 -3.19
CA MET A 493 17.66 25.56 -2.79
C MET A 493 18.20 26.33 -4.03
N PRO A 494 18.12 27.66 -4.05
CA PRO A 494 18.93 28.46 -4.97
C PRO A 494 20.41 28.16 -4.71
N ALA A 495 21.20 28.04 -5.76
CA ALA A 495 22.63 27.75 -5.70
C ALA A 495 23.44 28.70 -4.79
N ASP A 496 22.88 29.88 -4.45
CA ASP A 496 23.54 30.99 -3.75
C ASP A 496 23.06 31.13 -2.27
N ALA A 497 22.29 30.19 -1.68
CA ALA A 497 21.83 30.32 -0.31
C ALA A 497 22.94 29.97 0.69
N PRO A 498 23.31 30.90 1.63
CA PRO A 498 24.36 30.62 2.61
C PRO A 498 23.94 29.48 3.55
N ARG A 499 24.60 28.33 3.44
CA ARG A 499 24.36 27.10 4.23
C ARG A 499 24.33 27.32 5.74
N ALA A 500 25.00 28.33 6.24
CA ALA A 500 25.04 28.68 7.67
C ALA A 500 23.68 29.18 8.24
N ARG A 501 22.84 29.88 7.45
CA ARG A 501 21.54 30.38 7.93
C ARG A 501 20.48 29.28 7.99
N LEU A 502 20.56 28.28 7.10
CA LEU A 502 19.64 27.16 7.11
C LEU A 502 19.89 26.23 8.29
N ARG A 503 21.17 25.93 8.59
CA ARG A 503 21.57 25.11 9.73
C ARG A 503 21.09 25.71 11.05
N ARG A 504 21.15 27.04 11.20
CA ARG A 504 20.61 27.74 12.39
C ARG A 504 19.09 27.72 12.47
N ARG A 505 18.39 27.79 11.31
CA ARG A 505 16.90 27.68 11.29
C ARG A 505 16.44 26.27 11.53
N MET A 506 17.12 25.26 10.99
CA MET A 506 16.85 23.86 11.27
C MET A 506 17.13 23.51 12.74
N SER A 507 18.24 24.00 13.33
CA SER A 507 18.53 23.78 14.74
C SER A 507 17.51 24.49 15.65
N MET A 508 16.98 25.63 15.26
CA MET A 508 15.89 26.31 15.99
C MET A 508 14.56 25.56 15.87
N LEU A 509 14.25 24.97 14.70
CA LEU A 509 13.07 24.13 14.51
C LEU A 509 13.18 22.84 15.33
N VAL A 510 14.34 22.17 15.29
CA VAL A 510 14.61 20.97 16.10
C VAL A 510 14.55 21.30 17.59
N ALA A 511 15.14 22.43 18.03
CA ALA A 511 15.07 22.88 19.42
C ALA A 511 13.63 23.18 19.85
N ALA A 512 12.81 23.78 18.98
CA ALA A 512 11.40 24.03 19.26
C ALA A 512 10.59 22.72 19.34
N LEU A 513 10.86 21.75 18.47
CA LEU A 513 10.24 20.41 18.51
C LEU A 513 10.69 19.64 19.75
N CYS A 514 11.97 19.71 20.13
CA CYS A 514 12.47 19.11 21.37
C CYS A 514 11.87 19.77 22.62
N ALA A 515 11.67 21.09 22.61
CA ALA A 515 11.02 21.80 23.70
C ALA A 515 9.54 21.44 23.84
N LEU A 516 8.83 21.25 22.71
CA LEU A 516 7.45 20.76 22.68
C LEU A 516 7.34 19.31 23.13
N ALA A 517 8.27 18.46 22.70
CA ALA A 517 8.35 17.06 23.15
C ALA A 517 8.66 16.99 24.66
N ALA A 518 9.59 17.81 25.16
CA ALA A 518 9.90 17.91 26.59
C ALA A 518 8.71 18.43 27.41
N LEU A 519 7.94 19.38 26.88
CA LEU A 519 6.72 19.89 27.50
C LEU A 519 5.62 18.82 27.54
N ALA A 520 5.44 18.06 26.46
CA ALA A 520 4.52 16.93 26.39
C ALA A 520 4.93 15.78 27.35
N LEU A 521 6.23 15.53 27.46
CA LEU A 521 6.79 14.54 28.38
C LEU A 521 6.64 15.01 29.84
N ALA A 522 6.93 16.28 30.12
CA ALA A 522 6.73 16.90 31.44
C ALA A 522 5.24 16.85 31.84
N TRP A 523 4.31 17.13 30.91
CA TRP A 523 2.89 16.98 31.14
C TRP A 523 2.50 15.56 31.52
N ARG A 524 3.13 14.56 30.94
CA ARG A 524 2.81 13.13 31.15
C ARG A 524 3.51 12.51 32.37
N LEU A 525 4.71 13.00 32.74
CA LEU A 525 5.51 12.46 33.83
C LEU A 525 5.30 13.18 35.17
N THR A 526 4.54 14.28 35.17
CA THR A 526 4.24 15.00 36.41
C THR A 526 2.80 14.72 36.87
N PRO A 527 2.48 14.86 38.17
CA PRO A 527 1.13 14.72 38.70
C PRO A 527 0.08 15.66 38.08
N LEU A 528 0.49 16.56 37.20
CA LEU A 528 -0.39 17.43 36.40
C LEU A 528 -1.38 16.64 35.54
N ALA A 529 -1.06 15.41 35.12
CA ALA A 529 -1.98 14.54 34.41
C ALA A 529 -3.14 14.04 35.31
N HIS A 530 -2.93 13.93 36.62
CA HIS A 530 -3.97 13.55 37.57
C HIS A 530 -4.84 14.74 38.08
N LEU A 531 -4.44 15.97 37.72
CA LEU A 531 -5.24 17.17 37.98
C LEU A 531 -6.33 17.39 36.90
N VAL A 532 -6.37 16.55 35.89
CA VAL A 532 -7.32 16.61 34.78
C VAL A 532 -8.41 15.55 34.97
N ASP A 533 -9.20 15.71 36.05
CA ASP A 533 -10.48 15.06 36.18
C ASP A 533 -11.50 15.78 35.26
N PHE A 534 -12.41 15.04 34.60
CA PHE A 534 -13.36 15.57 33.61
C PHE A 534 -14.24 16.69 34.21
N ASP A 535 -14.61 16.58 35.49
CA ASP A 535 -15.39 17.57 36.19
C ASP A 535 -14.56 18.82 36.55
N SER A 536 -13.31 18.64 36.85
CA SER A 536 -12.36 19.76 37.08
C SER A 536 -12.09 20.49 35.75
N LEU A 537 -11.93 19.75 34.62
CA LEU A 537 -11.75 20.34 33.29
C LEU A 537 -12.96 21.19 32.88
N ALA A 538 -14.17 20.69 33.13
CA ALA A 538 -15.40 21.41 32.84
C ALA A 538 -15.54 22.69 33.70
N SER A 539 -15.10 22.65 34.95
CA SER A 539 -15.10 23.83 35.83
C SER A 539 -14.01 24.85 35.43
N TYR A 540 -12.81 24.40 35.07
CA TYR A 540 -11.74 25.25 34.53
C TYR A 540 -12.12 25.83 33.16
N ALA A 541 -12.72 25.05 32.28
CA ALA A 541 -13.20 25.53 30.97
C ALA A 541 -14.30 26.58 31.12
N SER A 542 -15.22 26.42 32.08
CA SER A 542 -16.26 27.43 32.37
C SER A 542 -15.71 28.69 33.04
N GLY A 543 -14.67 28.59 33.90
CA GLY A 543 -13.92 29.71 34.44
C GLY A 543 -13.10 30.43 33.37
N PHE A 544 -12.43 29.69 32.51
CA PHE A 544 -11.67 30.23 31.37
C PHE A 544 -12.57 30.92 30.36
N ALA A 545 -13.75 30.35 30.06
CA ALA A 545 -14.73 30.94 29.13
C ALA A 545 -15.21 32.34 29.58
N ARG A 546 -15.14 32.66 30.87
CA ARG A 546 -15.48 33.97 31.41
C ARG A 546 -14.32 34.96 31.42
N SER A 547 -13.10 34.53 31.11
CA SER A 547 -11.92 35.38 31.03
C SER A 547 -12.01 36.31 29.81
N PRO A 548 -11.70 37.59 29.92
CA PRO A 548 -11.67 38.53 28.78
C PRO A 548 -10.60 38.18 27.77
N PHE A 549 -9.61 37.35 28.12
CA PHE A 549 -8.53 36.87 27.25
C PHE A 549 -8.85 35.55 26.55
N ALA A 550 -9.96 34.88 26.88
CA ALA A 550 -10.33 33.60 26.30
C ALA A 550 -10.39 33.60 24.75
N PRO A 551 -11.00 34.61 24.09
CA PRO A 551 -11.02 34.64 22.62
C PRO A 551 -9.63 34.68 22.00
N LEU A 552 -8.73 35.50 22.58
CA LEU A 552 -7.36 35.65 22.08
C LEU A 552 -6.56 34.34 22.20
N LEU A 553 -6.67 33.67 23.37
CA LEU A 553 -5.97 32.43 23.62
C LEU A 553 -6.48 31.28 22.76
N VAL A 554 -7.80 31.20 22.53
CA VAL A 554 -8.39 30.22 21.62
C VAL A 554 -7.89 30.44 20.19
N ILE A 555 -7.91 31.66 19.69
CA ILE A 555 -7.43 31.99 18.34
C ILE A 555 -5.93 31.64 18.20
N LEU A 556 -5.12 31.95 19.23
CA LEU A 556 -3.71 31.58 19.25
C LEU A 556 -3.52 30.06 19.24
N ALA A 557 -4.35 29.32 20.00
CA ALA A 557 -4.32 27.86 20.01
C ALA A 557 -4.61 27.26 18.62
N TYR A 558 -5.52 27.86 17.85
CA TYR A 558 -5.75 27.43 16.45
C TYR A 558 -4.55 27.68 15.56
N VAL A 559 -3.82 28.76 15.74
CA VAL A 559 -2.59 29.04 14.98
C VAL A 559 -1.52 27.99 15.30
N VAL A 560 -1.31 27.71 16.58
CA VAL A 560 -0.35 26.69 17.02
C VAL A 560 -0.77 25.29 16.55
N ALA A 561 -2.03 24.93 16.72
CA ALA A 561 -2.59 23.65 16.26
C ALA A 561 -2.45 23.48 14.74
N GLY A 562 -2.67 24.55 13.96
CA GLY A 562 -2.49 24.53 12.51
C GLY A 562 -1.02 24.33 12.10
N LEU A 563 -0.07 24.87 12.84
CA LEU A 563 1.36 24.63 12.62
C LEU A 563 1.79 23.21 12.99
N LEU A 564 1.13 22.60 13.97
CA LEU A 564 1.34 21.23 14.43
C LEU A 564 0.50 20.19 13.67
N VAL A 565 -0.24 20.63 12.64
CA VAL A 565 -1.12 19.77 11.80
C VAL A 565 -2.20 19.06 12.62
N VAL A 566 -2.66 19.64 13.73
CA VAL A 566 -3.75 19.11 14.54
C VAL A 566 -5.06 19.16 13.71
N PRO A 567 -5.91 18.10 13.74
CA PRO A 567 -7.17 18.11 13.02
C PRO A 567 -8.08 19.28 13.41
N LEU A 568 -8.50 20.08 12.41
CA LEU A 568 -9.33 21.25 12.63
C LEU A 568 -10.68 20.88 13.28
N THR A 569 -11.26 19.74 12.94
CA THR A 569 -12.52 19.21 13.49
C THR A 569 -12.46 19.02 15.01
N LEU A 570 -11.32 18.54 15.53
CA LEU A 570 -11.10 18.39 16.96
C LEU A 570 -11.14 19.77 17.67
N MET A 571 -10.43 20.75 17.12
CA MET A 571 -10.39 22.10 17.67
C MET A 571 -11.77 22.78 17.66
N ILE A 572 -12.56 22.57 16.59
CA ILE A 572 -13.95 23.05 16.49
C ILE A 572 -14.81 22.42 17.59
N GLY A 573 -14.69 21.08 17.77
CA GLY A 573 -15.44 20.36 18.81
C GLY A 573 -15.14 20.88 20.22
N VAL A 574 -13.87 21.06 20.56
CA VAL A 574 -13.44 21.61 21.85
C VAL A 574 -13.95 23.03 22.06
N SER A 575 -13.86 23.89 21.03
CA SER A 575 -14.35 25.27 21.13
C SER A 575 -15.87 25.33 21.30
N ALA A 576 -16.61 24.47 20.59
CA ALA A 576 -18.07 24.38 20.74
C ALA A 576 -18.49 23.85 22.10
N ALA A 577 -17.78 22.87 22.66
CA ALA A 577 -18.05 22.33 23.98
C ALA A 577 -17.78 23.36 25.09
N ALA A 578 -16.74 24.21 24.95
CA ALA A 578 -16.35 25.20 25.96
C ALA A 578 -17.18 26.51 25.89
N PHE A 579 -17.54 26.98 24.69
CA PHE A 579 -18.15 28.31 24.47
C PHE A 579 -19.56 28.26 23.85
N GLY A 580 -20.08 27.05 23.59
CA GLY A 580 -21.36 26.87 22.92
C GLY A 580 -21.24 27.03 21.38
N PRO A 581 -22.34 26.74 20.65
CA PRO A 581 -22.29 26.56 19.19
C PRO A 581 -22.01 27.86 18.44
N LEU A 582 -22.52 29.01 18.88
CA LEU A 582 -22.34 30.28 18.19
C LEU A 582 -21.01 30.95 18.53
N GLN A 583 -20.70 31.10 19.82
CA GLN A 583 -19.46 31.75 20.24
C GLN A 583 -18.24 30.87 19.96
N GLY A 584 -18.34 29.56 20.26
CA GLY A 584 -17.30 28.59 19.92
C GLY A 584 -17.07 28.50 18.42
N GLY A 585 -18.14 28.49 17.61
CA GLY A 585 -18.05 28.54 16.15
C GLY A 585 -17.42 29.82 15.61
N ALA A 586 -17.74 30.99 16.20
CA ALA A 586 -17.12 32.25 15.83
C ALA A 586 -15.62 32.30 16.16
N TYR A 587 -15.22 31.84 17.35
CA TYR A 587 -13.81 31.72 17.71
C TYR A 587 -13.07 30.71 16.85
N ALA A 588 -13.68 29.57 16.55
CA ALA A 588 -13.16 28.58 15.63
C ALA A 588 -12.93 29.15 14.23
N MET A 589 -13.89 29.93 13.72
CA MET A 589 -13.78 30.60 12.44
C MET A 589 -12.63 31.62 12.41
N ALA A 590 -12.56 32.50 13.41
CA ALA A 590 -11.51 33.49 13.52
C ALA A 590 -10.11 32.83 13.66
N GLY A 591 -10.01 31.80 14.51
CA GLY A 591 -8.80 31.03 14.71
C GLY A 591 -8.35 30.26 13.47
N ALA A 592 -9.30 29.60 12.79
CA ALA A 592 -9.03 28.92 11.51
C ALA A 592 -8.55 29.90 10.44
N LEU A 593 -9.20 31.04 10.27
CA LEU A 593 -8.79 32.05 9.27
C LEU A 593 -7.41 32.61 9.57
N LEU A 594 -7.09 32.90 10.84
CA LEU A 594 -5.74 33.38 11.22
C LEU A 594 -4.68 32.30 11.02
N SER A 595 -4.97 31.06 11.39
CA SER A 595 -4.11 29.91 11.13
C SER A 595 -3.88 29.67 9.63
N ALA A 596 -4.95 29.81 8.81
CA ALA A 596 -4.84 29.75 7.35
C ALA A 596 -3.94 30.86 6.81
N ALA A 597 -4.12 32.09 7.31
CA ALA A 597 -3.31 33.23 6.93
C ALA A 597 -1.81 33.02 7.19
N VAL A 598 -1.46 32.54 8.38
CA VAL A 598 -0.08 32.26 8.78
C VAL A 598 0.53 31.16 7.91
N THR A 599 -0.15 30.03 7.75
CA THR A 599 0.34 28.89 6.99
C THR A 599 0.39 29.16 5.49
N TYR A 600 -0.56 29.94 4.95
CA TYR A 600 -0.48 30.47 3.57
C TYR A 600 0.72 31.41 3.37
N ALA A 601 0.98 32.34 4.32
CA ALA A 601 2.13 33.23 4.25
C ALA A 601 3.47 32.47 4.30
N ILE A 602 3.53 31.37 5.08
CA ILE A 602 4.67 30.44 5.08
C ILE A 602 4.80 29.83 3.69
N GLY A 603 3.75 29.26 3.12
CA GLY A 603 3.74 28.69 1.77
C GLY A 603 4.16 29.69 0.70
N ARG A 604 3.69 30.94 0.78
CA ARG A 604 4.03 32.00 -0.15
C ARG A 604 5.51 32.44 -0.08
N ARG A 605 6.06 32.47 1.13
CA ARG A 605 7.48 32.84 1.33
C ARG A 605 8.45 31.69 0.97
N LEU A 606 8.02 30.45 1.16
CA LEU A 606 8.84 29.27 0.90
C LEU A 606 8.69 28.74 -0.54
N GLY A 607 7.54 28.98 -1.21
CA GLY A 607 7.09 28.12 -2.29
C GLY A 607 6.94 28.70 -3.68
N GLN A 608 7.02 30.03 -3.93
CA GLN A 608 6.84 30.56 -5.31
C GLN A 608 7.96 30.14 -6.27
N GLY A 609 9.16 29.91 -5.77
CA GLY A 609 10.27 29.36 -6.54
C GLY A 609 10.20 27.86 -6.72
N LEU A 610 9.66 27.15 -5.73
CA LEU A 610 9.55 25.72 -5.67
C LEU A 610 8.50 25.17 -6.66
N LEU A 611 7.27 25.66 -6.58
CA LEU A 611 6.19 25.15 -7.44
C LEU A 611 6.46 25.37 -8.93
N ARG A 612 7.14 26.45 -9.32
CA ARG A 612 7.53 26.69 -10.72
C ARG A 612 8.54 25.68 -11.24
N LYS A 613 9.39 25.10 -10.38
CA LYS A 613 10.41 24.11 -10.77
C LYS A 613 9.86 22.67 -10.73
N PHE A 614 9.04 22.32 -9.72
CA PHE A 614 8.52 20.95 -9.54
C PHE A 614 7.22 20.67 -10.31
N ALA A 615 6.45 21.70 -10.61
CA ALA A 615 5.25 21.54 -11.38
C ALA A 615 5.61 21.33 -12.85
N GLY A 616 5.66 20.08 -13.28
CA GLY A 616 5.69 19.73 -14.69
C GLY A 616 4.63 20.53 -15.48
N ARG A 617 4.71 20.60 -16.80
CA ARG A 617 3.85 21.42 -17.68
C ARG A 617 2.34 21.28 -17.40
N ARG A 618 1.88 20.14 -16.84
CA ARG A 618 0.48 19.89 -16.47
C ARG A 618 0.07 20.58 -15.16
N LEU A 619 0.92 20.51 -14.13
CA LEU A 619 0.63 21.15 -12.83
C LEU A 619 0.72 22.68 -12.92
N ASN A 620 1.61 23.22 -13.76
CA ASN A 620 1.65 24.65 -14.08
C ASN A 620 0.39 25.11 -14.81
N ARG A 621 -0.17 24.30 -15.72
CA ARG A 621 -1.47 24.59 -16.36
C ARG A 621 -2.62 24.52 -15.39
N LEU A 622 -2.62 23.55 -14.46
CA LEU A 622 -3.62 23.43 -13.40
C LEU A 622 -3.53 24.61 -12.43
N SER A 623 -2.33 24.96 -11.97
CA SER A 623 -2.08 26.14 -11.11
C SER A 623 -2.51 27.45 -11.79
N GLN A 624 -2.32 27.58 -13.10
CA GLN A 624 -2.80 28.74 -13.87
C GLN A 624 -4.33 28.76 -14.04
N ARG A 625 -4.96 27.57 -14.21
CA ARG A 625 -6.44 27.46 -14.27
C ARG A 625 -7.08 27.70 -12.91
N LEU A 626 -6.51 27.17 -11.84
CA LEU A 626 -6.90 27.44 -10.45
C LEU A 626 -6.72 28.91 -10.08
N GLY A 627 -5.66 29.57 -10.57
CA GLY A 627 -5.44 31.00 -10.36
C GLY A 627 -6.50 31.91 -11.02
N ARG A 628 -7.10 31.46 -12.14
CA ARG A 628 -8.19 32.22 -12.81
C ARG A 628 -9.56 32.10 -12.14
N ARG A 629 -9.77 31.05 -11.30
CA ARG A 629 -11.00 30.81 -10.51
C ARG A 629 -10.65 30.46 -9.06
N GLY A 630 -9.69 31.15 -8.49
CA GLY A 630 -9.09 30.87 -7.19
C GLY A 630 -10.10 30.76 -6.05
N LEU A 631 -11.10 31.66 -6.03
CA LEU A 631 -12.16 31.65 -5.03
C LEU A 631 -12.97 30.33 -5.07
N LEU A 632 -13.48 29.96 -6.26
CA LEU A 632 -14.30 28.76 -6.41
C LEU A 632 -13.51 27.48 -6.11
N ALA A 633 -12.27 27.42 -6.58
CA ALA A 633 -11.37 26.31 -6.29
C ALA A 633 -11.15 26.13 -4.78
N MET A 634 -10.94 27.24 -4.05
CA MET A 634 -10.77 27.19 -2.60
C MET A 634 -12.06 26.76 -1.87
N VAL A 635 -13.23 27.23 -2.30
CA VAL A 635 -14.52 26.80 -1.74
C VAL A 635 -14.69 25.28 -1.92
N ILE A 636 -14.44 24.77 -3.12
CA ILE A 636 -14.57 23.34 -3.43
C ILE A 636 -13.59 22.51 -2.58
N VAL A 637 -12.30 22.89 -2.51
CA VAL A 637 -11.29 22.19 -1.72
C VAL A 637 -11.61 22.19 -0.22
N ARG A 638 -12.33 23.20 0.28
CA ARG A 638 -12.76 23.26 1.69
C ARG A 638 -14.01 22.46 1.99
N LEU A 639 -14.91 22.36 1.04
CA LEU A 639 -16.13 21.54 1.16
C LEU A 639 -15.82 20.05 0.99
N LEU A 640 -14.80 19.72 0.20
CA LEU A 640 -14.33 18.35 0.00
C LEU A 640 -13.07 18.13 0.86
N PRO A 641 -13.04 17.13 1.76
CA PRO A 641 -11.87 16.85 2.61
C PRO A 641 -10.76 16.14 1.80
N ILE A 642 -10.18 16.85 0.81
CA ILE A 642 -9.21 16.28 -0.14
C ILE A 642 -7.83 16.14 0.49
N ALA A 643 -7.47 17.02 1.46
CA ALA A 643 -6.16 17.00 2.10
C ALA A 643 -6.21 17.69 3.49
N PRO A 644 -5.25 17.42 4.40
CA PRO A 644 -5.16 18.08 5.68
C PRO A 644 -5.16 19.61 5.54
N TYR A 645 -5.90 20.26 6.42
CA TYR A 645 -6.14 21.71 6.42
C TYR A 645 -4.86 22.55 6.25
N SER A 646 -3.81 22.25 7.00
CA SER A 646 -2.55 23.00 6.99
C SER A 646 -1.76 22.80 5.69
N ILE A 647 -1.81 21.60 5.11
CA ILE A 647 -1.17 21.31 3.83
C ILE A 647 -1.84 22.11 2.70
N VAL A 648 -3.17 22.14 2.67
CA VAL A 648 -3.93 22.94 1.69
C VAL A 648 -3.53 24.42 1.77
N ASN A 649 -3.35 24.96 2.98
CA ASN A 649 -2.96 26.37 3.16
C ASN A 649 -1.56 26.66 2.60
N VAL A 650 -0.58 25.79 2.92
CA VAL A 650 0.80 25.94 2.44
C VAL A 650 0.86 25.81 0.92
N VAL A 651 0.17 24.81 0.34
CA VAL A 651 0.12 24.59 -1.11
C VAL A 651 -0.58 25.77 -1.82
N ALA A 652 -1.69 26.27 -1.27
CA ALA A 652 -2.38 27.44 -1.81
C ALA A 652 -1.47 28.68 -1.77
N GLY A 653 -0.73 28.89 -0.68
CA GLY A 653 0.25 29.97 -0.57
C GLY A 653 1.39 29.87 -1.57
N ALA A 654 1.87 28.66 -1.83
CA ALA A 654 2.91 28.38 -2.83
C ALA A 654 2.40 28.50 -4.28
N SER A 655 1.08 28.37 -4.51
CA SER A 655 0.43 28.43 -5.82
C SER A 655 0.20 29.87 -6.31
N GLN A 656 -0.47 30.00 -7.48
CA GLN A 656 -0.87 31.29 -8.04
C GLN A 656 -2.20 31.83 -7.50
N ILE A 657 -2.80 31.17 -6.49
CA ILE A 657 -4.04 31.62 -5.86
C ILE A 657 -3.77 32.93 -5.11
N GLY A 658 -4.56 33.96 -5.42
CA GLY A 658 -4.44 35.27 -4.80
C GLY A 658 -4.87 35.23 -3.32
N TRP A 659 -4.27 36.07 -2.48
CA TRP A 659 -4.60 36.17 -1.05
C TRP A 659 -6.10 36.38 -0.79
N ARG A 660 -6.73 37.23 -1.56
CA ARG A 660 -8.19 37.54 -1.42
C ARG A 660 -9.04 36.31 -1.73
N ASP A 661 -8.74 35.64 -2.85
CA ASP A 661 -9.46 34.43 -3.26
C ASP A 661 -9.27 33.29 -2.26
N PHE A 662 -8.06 33.15 -1.73
CA PHE A 662 -7.74 32.18 -0.70
C PHE A 662 -8.52 32.44 0.60
N MET A 663 -8.49 33.67 1.13
CA MET A 663 -9.16 34.01 2.39
C MET A 663 -10.68 33.94 2.27
N LEU A 664 -11.25 34.50 1.22
CA LEU A 664 -12.70 34.46 0.99
C LEU A 664 -13.20 33.05 0.71
N GLY A 665 -12.49 32.29 -0.14
CA GLY A 665 -12.81 30.89 -0.42
C GLY A 665 -12.70 30.01 0.80
N THR A 666 -11.71 30.24 1.67
CA THR A 666 -11.56 29.55 2.95
C THR A 666 -12.69 29.91 3.91
N ALA A 667 -13.05 31.19 4.05
CA ALA A 667 -14.14 31.63 4.91
C ALA A 667 -15.48 31.01 4.48
N ILE A 668 -15.82 31.11 3.18
CA ILE A 668 -17.07 30.56 2.65
C ILE A 668 -17.10 29.03 2.79
N GLY A 669 -16.00 28.35 2.41
CA GLY A 669 -15.95 26.90 2.38
C GLY A 669 -15.92 26.25 3.76
N LEU A 670 -15.34 26.90 4.78
CA LEU A 670 -15.31 26.38 6.16
C LEU A 670 -16.59 26.67 6.95
N THR A 671 -17.37 27.70 6.58
CA THR A 671 -18.56 28.14 7.33
C THR A 671 -19.55 27.00 7.61
N PRO A 672 -20.00 26.19 6.61
CA PRO A 672 -20.95 25.12 6.85
C PRO A 672 -20.38 24.04 7.80
N GLY A 673 -19.10 23.67 7.61
CA GLY A 673 -18.43 22.67 8.43
C GLY A 673 -18.24 23.12 9.87
N ILE A 674 -17.75 24.33 10.11
CA ILE A 674 -17.51 24.85 11.47
C ILE A 674 -18.80 24.97 12.25
N PHE A 675 -19.82 25.62 11.69
CA PHE A 675 -21.08 25.81 12.42
C PHE A 675 -21.90 24.52 12.50
N GLY A 676 -21.83 23.64 11.49
CA GLY A 676 -22.45 22.32 11.53
C GLY A 676 -21.88 21.44 12.63
N ILE A 677 -20.54 21.33 12.73
CA ILE A 677 -19.88 20.58 13.79
C ILE A 677 -20.13 21.20 15.16
N SER A 678 -20.06 22.53 15.27
CA SER A 678 -20.32 23.24 16.55
C SER A 678 -21.74 22.97 17.06
N LEU A 679 -22.73 23.03 16.18
CA LEU A 679 -24.13 22.75 16.53
C LEU A 679 -24.33 21.27 16.88
N PHE A 680 -23.70 20.35 16.12
CA PHE A 680 -23.74 18.92 16.41
C PHE A 680 -23.18 18.60 17.79
N VAL A 681 -21.99 19.11 18.13
CA VAL A 681 -21.33 18.88 19.42
C VAL A 681 -22.17 19.42 20.58
N ASP A 682 -22.74 20.63 20.45
CA ASP A 682 -23.62 21.22 21.44
C ASP A 682 -24.86 20.35 21.68
N ARG A 683 -25.52 19.89 20.61
CA ARG A 683 -26.70 19.02 20.73
C ARG A 683 -26.36 17.62 21.23
N ALA A 684 -25.22 17.07 20.86
CA ALA A 684 -24.75 15.80 21.38
C ALA A 684 -24.47 15.85 22.90
N LEU A 685 -23.77 16.91 23.36
CA LEU A 685 -23.53 17.12 24.78
C LEU A 685 -24.85 17.36 25.56
N THR A 686 -25.80 18.09 24.97
CA THR A 686 -27.12 18.30 25.55
C THR A 686 -27.90 16.99 25.65
N ALA A 687 -27.82 16.13 24.63
CA ALA A 687 -28.47 14.82 24.62
C ALA A 687 -27.91 13.87 25.68
N ILE A 688 -26.60 13.92 25.93
CA ILE A 688 -25.94 13.15 26.98
C ILE A 688 -26.36 13.64 28.38
N ARG A 689 -26.46 14.96 28.59
CA ARG A 689 -26.80 15.56 29.89
C ARG A 689 -28.29 15.51 30.20
N HIS A 690 -29.14 15.67 29.18
CA HIS A 690 -30.61 15.73 29.28
C HIS A 690 -31.25 14.87 28.17
N PRO A 691 -31.21 13.52 28.31
CA PRO A 691 -31.76 12.62 27.29
C PRO A 691 -33.29 12.83 27.21
N GLY A 692 -33.77 13.23 26.03
CA GLY A 692 -35.19 13.43 25.74
C GLY A 692 -35.51 13.24 24.26
N PRO A 693 -36.76 12.87 23.90
CA PRO A 693 -37.13 12.57 22.52
C PRO A 693 -36.93 13.77 21.58
N LEU A 694 -37.12 15.00 22.08
CA LEU A 694 -36.94 16.22 21.31
C LEU A 694 -35.45 16.44 20.98
N THR A 695 -34.55 16.16 21.95
CA THR A 695 -33.10 16.34 21.77
C THR A 695 -32.55 15.37 20.73
N PHE A 696 -32.99 14.09 20.79
CA PHE A 696 -32.60 13.09 19.80
C PHE A 696 -33.20 13.39 18.41
N SER A 697 -34.43 13.91 18.34
CA SER A 697 -35.04 14.30 17.05
C SER A 697 -34.28 15.44 16.40
N VAL A 698 -33.86 16.46 17.15
CA VAL A 698 -33.06 17.59 16.64
C VAL A 698 -31.68 17.10 16.17
N LEU A 699 -31.04 16.19 16.94
CA LEU A 699 -29.75 15.61 16.56
C LEU A 699 -29.88 14.79 15.26
N ALA A 700 -30.94 13.98 15.13
CA ALA A 700 -31.22 13.21 13.93
C ALA A 700 -31.44 14.12 12.69
N VAL A 701 -32.16 15.25 12.86
CA VAL A 701 -32.34 16.23 11.78
C VAL A 701 -31.03 16.87 11.36
N ILE A 702 -30.15 17.21 12.31
CA ILE A 702 -28.82 17.78 12.00
C ILE A 702 -27.99 16.78 11.21
N VAL A 703 -27.93 15.51 11.64
CA VAL A 703 -27.23 14.43 10.93
C VAL A 703 -27.83 14.26 9.52
N ALA A 704 -29.16 14.21 9.40
CA ALA A 704 -29.82 14.06 8.12
C ALA A 704 -29.52 15.22 7.16
N LEU A 705 -29.46 16.46 7.67
CA LEU A 705 -29.10 17.64 6.87
C LEU A 705 -27.63 17.62 6.42
N LEU A 706 -26.71 17.18 7.28
CA LEU A 706 -25.30 17.04 6.94
C LEU A 706 -25.09 15.94 5.87
N VAL A 707 -25.78 14.81 6.02
CA VAL A 707 -25.76 13.71 5.04
C VAL A 707 -26.39 14.13 3.72
N ALA A 708 -27.57 14.77 3.77
CA ALA A 708 -28.28 15.27 2.58
C ALA A 708 -27.45 16.34 1.83
N GLY A 709 -26.81 17.25 2.58
CA GLY A 709 -25.91 18.27 2.01
C GLY A 709 -24.70 17.62 1.31
N GLY A 710 -24.07 16.66 1.96
CA GLY A 710 -22.98 15.87 1.37
C GLY A 710 -23.42 15.09 0.12
N TRP A 711 -24.60 14.47 0.16
CA TRP A 711 -25.18 13.74 -0.97
C TRP A 711 -25.54 14.68 -2.14
N MET A 712 -26.12 15.85 -1.84
CA MET A 712 -26.49 16.82 -2.87
C MET A 712 -25.26 17.44 -3.56
N ILE A 713 -24.18 17.72 -2.82
CA ILE A 713 -22.89 18.13 -3.37
C ILE A 713 -22.31 17.03 -4.26
N ARG A 714 -22.37 15.78 -3.82
CA ARG A 714 -21.92 14.62 -4.60
C ARG A 714 -22.73 14.43 -5.88
N ARG A 715 -24.05 14.65 -5.83
CA ARG A 715 -24.94 14.56 -6.99
C ARG A 715 -24.72 15.68 -8.01
N GLN A 716 -24.48 16.92 -7.56
CA GLN A 716 -24.19 18.05 -8.46
C GLN A 716 -22.80 17.95 -9.11
N LEU A 717 -21.85 17.26 -8.48
CA LEU A 717 -20.53 17.01 -9.05
C LEU A 717 -20.50 15.75 -9.94
N GLY A 718 -21.53 14.91 -9.91
CA GLY A 718 -21.61 13.62 -10.61
C GLY A 718 -22.53 13.58 -11.84
N GLU A 719 -23.23 14.65 -12.21
CA GLU A 719 -24.01 14.67 -13.45
C GLU A 719 -23.23 15.38 -14.57
N PRO A 720 -22.78 14.66 -15.62
CA PRO A 720 -22.37 15.31 -16.86
C PRO A 720 -23.64 15.91 -17.49
N ARG A 721 -23.66 17.22 -17.68
CA ARG A 721 -24.66 17.90 -18.49
C ARG A 721 -24.51 17.40 -19.91
N ASN A 722 -25.40 16.53 -20.33
CA ASN A 722 -25.66 16.23 -21.75
C ASN A 722 -26.33 17.45 -22.35
N ASP A 723 -25.57 18.41 -22.83
CA ASP A 723 -26.06 19.41 -23.80
C ASP A 723 -26.01 18.74 -25.18
N ASP A 724 -27.09 18.02 -25.47
CA ASP A 724 -27.48 17.63 -26.84
C ASP A 724 -27.96 18.85 -27.58
N ASP A 725 -27.07 19.55 -28.29
CA ASP A 725 -27.42 20.45 -29.39
C ASP A 725 -26.70 19.95 -30.66
N GLY A 726 -27.28 18.92 -31.23
CA GLY A 726 -27.05 18.55 -32.60
C GLY A 726 -27.64 19.58 -33.55
N ARG A 727 -26.82 20.47 -34.09
CA ARG A 727 -26.96 21.09 -35.43
C ARG A 727 -25.86 22.12 -35.66
N SER A 728 -24.93 21.76 -36.51
CA SER A 728 -24.01 22.61 -37.29
C SER A 728 -22.52 22.18 -37.15
N ASN A 729 -22.13 21.17 -37.85
CA ASN A 729 -20.73 21.04 -38.32
C ASN A 729 -20.57 20.02 -39.47
N HIS A 730 -21.46 20.10 -40.47
CA HIS A 730 -21.31 19.35 -41.73
C HIS A 730 -20.72 20.19 -42.87
N ARG A 731 -20.02 21.28 -42.61
CA ARG A 731 -19.41 22.13 -43.65
C ARG A 731 -17.93 22.49 -43.47
N ARG A 732 -17.18 21.80 -42.65
CA ARG A 732 -15.70 22.03 -42.51
C ARG A 732 -14.83 20.80 -42.64
N ARG A 733 -15.29 19.73 -43.32
CA ARG A 733 -14.49 18.51 -43.61
C ARG A 733 -14.17 18.31 -45.09
N ALA A 734 -14.42 19.31 -45.96
CA ALA A 734 -14.13 19.22 -47.38
C ALA A 734 -12.89 20.01 -47.84
N ASP A 735 -12.26 20.83 -46.96
CA ASP A 735 -11.11 21.69 -47.37
C ASP A 735 -9.74 21.28 -46.77
N ASP A 736 -9.68 20.26 -45.90
CA ASP A 736 -8.40 19.80 -45.33
C ASP A 736 -7.81 18.55 -46.02
N GLY A 737 -8.49 17.99 -47.01
CA GLY A 737 -8.05 16.80 -47.78
C GLY A 737 -7.05 17.07 -48.92
N THR A 738 -6.81 18.35 -49.27
CA THR A 738 -5.99 18.73 -50.46
C THR A 738 -4.63 19.33 -50.11
N ARG A 739 -4.33 19.51 -48.81
CA ARG A 739 -3.01 20.06 -48.38
C ARG A 739 -2.02 19.03 -47.84
N ILE A 740 -2.38 17.75 -47.75
CA ILE A 740 -1.48 16.68 -47.28
C ILE A 740 -0.82 15.92 -48.44
N ALA A 741 -1.28 16.10 -49.67
CA ALA A 741 -0.73 15.38 -50.87
C ALA A 741 0.48 16.08 -51.49
N ASP A 742 0.78 17.35 -51.18
CA ASP A 742 1.90 18.09 -51.78
C ASP A 742 3.15 18.16 -50.88
N ALA A 743 3.12 17.68 -49.63
CA ALA A 743 4.27 17.67 -48.74
C ALA A 743 5.13 16.40 -48.82
N THR A 744 4.72 15.38 -49.56
CA THR A 744 5.41 14.09 -49.69
C THR A 744 6.20 13.92 -51.00
N ARG A 745 6.24 14.93 -51.88
CA ARG A 745 6.97 14.87 -53.13
C ARG A 745 8.31 15.64 -53.16
N ASN A 746 8.67 16.37 -52.12
CA ASN A 746 9.93 17.15 -52.09
C ASN A 746 10.96 16.70 -51.04
N ALA A 747 10.85 15.52 -50.50
CA ALA A 747 11.81 14.95 -49.52
C ALA A 747 12.64 13.77 -50.07
N GLY A 748 12.74 13.65 -51.41
CA GLY A 748 13.38 12.51 -52.09
C GLY A 748 14.66 12.83 -52.88
N ALA A 749 15.29 13.99 -52.71
CA ALA A 749 16.45 14.35 -53.50
C ALA A 749 17.53 15.15 -52.76
N THR A 750 18.01 14.69 -51.61
CA THR A 750 19.30 15.13 -51.02
C THR A 750 19.71 14.18 -49.91
N ARG A 751 20.20 12.98 -50.27
CA ARG A 751 20.95 12.09 -49.37
C ARG A 751 21.83 11.13 -50.19
N SER A 752 22.86 11.65 -50.75
CA SER A 752 24.06 10.89 -51.14
C SER A 752 25.17 11.89 -51.29
N ASP A 753 25.96 12.17 -50.25
CA ASP A 753 27.31 12.73 -50.28
C ASP A 753 27.78 13.18 -48.89
N ASP A 754 27.70 12.31 -47.89
CA ASP A 754 28.40 12.57 -46.61
C ASP A 754 28.80 11.27 -45.84
N ALA A 755 29.20 10.22 -46.60
CA ALA A 755 29.64 8.95 -45.98
C ALA A 755 31.13 8.65 -46.25
N THR A 756 31.99 9.67 -46.49
CA THR A 756 33.41 9.43 -46.82
C THR A 756 34.41 10.38 -46.13
N ARG A 757 34.07 10.97 -44.98
CA ARG A 757 35.02 11.86 -44.28
C ARG A 757 35.23 11.60 -42.77
N ASN A 758 34.78 10.49 -42.20
CA ASN A 758 34.99 10.20 -40.76
C ASN A 758 35.73 8.87 -40.46
N ALA A 759 36.62 8.43 -41.34
CA ALA A 759 37.43 7.21 -41.16
C ALA A 759 38.93 7.44 -40.90
N HIS A 760 39.37 8.66 -40.58
CA HIS A 760 40.80 8.97 -40.40
C HIS A 760 41.19 9.69 -39.09
N ALA A 761 40.30 9.75 -38.07
CA ALA A 761 40.62 10.47 -36.83
C ALA A 761 40.71 9.59 -35.55
N THR A 762 40.70 8.27 -35.65
CA THR A 762 40.75 7.38 -34.44
C THR A 762 41.92 6.38 -34.49
N ARG A 763 43.09 6.78 -34.98
CA ARG A 763 44.31 5.93 -34.98
C ARG A 763 45.57 6.59 -34.41
N SER A 764 45.50 7.64 -33.61
CA SER A 764 46.68 8.29 -33.04
C SER A 764 46.71 8.48 -31.52
N GLU A 765 45.76 7.91 -30.74
CA GLU A 765 45.78 8.05 -29.28
C GLU A 765 46.06 6.76 -28.49
N ASP A 766 46.23 5.60 -29.12
CA ASP A 766 46.53 4.34 -28.43
C ASP A 766 48.05 3.98 -28.33
N SER A 767 48.95 4.87 -28.76
CA SER A 767 50.39 4.61 -28.66
C SER A 767 51.13 5.35 -27.53
N ALA A 768 50.39 6.06 -26.65
CA ALA A 768 51.05 6.88 -25.61
C ALA A 768 50.78 6.41 -24.17
N ARG A 769 50.17 5.23 -23.94
CA ARG A 769 49.85 4.72 -22.58
C ARG A 769 50.58 3.41 -22.22
N ALA A 770 51.58 3.00 -22.93
CA ALA A 770 52.33 1.74 -22.64
C ALA A 770 53.77 1.96 -22.12
N ALA A 771 54.08 3.10 -21.51
CA ALA A 771 55.44 3.37 -20.99
C ALA A 771 55.42 4.15 -19.66
N ALA A 772 54.72 3.65 -18.65
CA ALA A 772 54.84 4.15 -17.27
C ALA A 772 54.26 3.12 -16.27
N HIS A 773 54.92 1.97 -16.09
CA HIS A 773 54.87 1.12 -14.90
C HIS A 773 55.97 0.05 -15.03
N ALA A 774 57.20 0.47 -14.78
CA ALA A 774 58.31 -0.37 -14.33
C ALA A 774 59.36 0.60 -13.72
N ASP A 775 59.15 0.84 -12.40
CA ASP A 775 60.21 0.97 -11.36
C ASP A 775 59.51 1.01 -9.99
#